data_14cd4cc76544d8a54775db4c2e81b611
#
_entry.id   14cd4cc76544d8a54775db4c2e81b611
#
_cell.length_a   1.000
_cell.length_b   1.000
_cell.length_c   1.000
_cell.angle_alpha   90.00
_cell.angle_beta   90.00
_cell.angle_gamma   90.00
#
_symmetry.space_group_name_H-M   'P 1'
#
loop_
_entity.id
_entity.type
_entity.pdbx_description
1 polymer ?
#
loop_
_entity_poly.entity_id
_entity_poly.type
_entity_poly.pdbx_seq_one_letter_code
_entity_poly.pdbx_strand_id
1 'polypeptide(L)'
;MDNKDLELYNRRKQTVYEFICDDDYPPMKFKEMCTFLQVPGDERQTFLDILNDLTEEGLIIRSAKGRYQKVGEGTYKGTFIGNQRGFGFVRVEGMKEDFFVPEKNTMGAFHGDTVLIRAEDRPKGMKQEASVIKVLERGLKKVVGVYQKNKNFGFVIPDNLKIDGDIFISKENSMGAMAGHKVVAEIISYGDKVKSPEGKIIEILGHINDPESDVLSVVRALDIPVDFPDEVMDSLSQIPDFVSASEMAGRTDLRHLQTVTIDGEDAKDLDDAITLYEADGMYKLGVHIADVTHYVKENSPLDKEALNRGTSCYLVDRVIPMLPHKLSNGICSLNEGQDRLALSCLMDIDQKGHIVGHKICETVINVDRRMSYTSVSAIVEDHDPGETRKYEELVPMFEMMLHVSDLLRANRRKRGSIDFDFDESKIKIDSDGKVVSIGVYERRRSNEIIEDFMLAANETIAEDYFWQDIPFEYRVHETPDADRVEQLALLISNFGMYFKASKENIHPKEFQKLLDRIKGEPYENLVSRMALRTMKQAKYSTECTGHFGLSCKYYCHFTSPIRRYPDLQIHRIIKENIHGRLDSRRIEHYSMILDRVADDNSRKERRAEEAERDVEKLKKVEYMSAHIGEVYDGFVSGVTNRGMFVELPNTVEGFVNVADMRDDYYYFSQEDYAMIGDDTGKQYAIGDPIQIKVKNTDKMTKSIDFSIVYKGEDTFVKGKRKHSHRK
;
A
#
# COMPACT_ATOMS: atom_id res chain seq x y z
N MET A 1 -17.86 22.75 19.47
CA MET A 1 -17.95 24.14 18.96
C MET A 1 -18.98 24.13 17.83
N ASP A 2 -19.89 25.09 17.80
CA ASP A 2 -20.83 25.26 16.71
C ASP A 2 -20.06 25.77 15.47
N ASN A 3 -20.53 25.50 14.24
CA ASN A 3 -19.80 25.86 13.02
C ASN A 3 -19.40 27.34 12.93
N LYS A 4 -20.28 28.22 13.44
CA LYS A 4 -19.99 29.67 13.55
C LYS A 4 -18.87 30.00 14.53
N ASP A 5 -18.77 29.26 15.63
CA ASP A 5 -17.71 29.43 16.62
C ASP A 5 -16.35 28.99 16.07
N LEU A 6 -16.32 27.93 15.25
CA LEU A 6 -15.10 27.43 14.61
C LEU A 6 -14.58 28.40 13.54
N GLU A 7 -15.47 28.96 12.70
CA GLU A 7 -15.10 29.98 11.73
C GLU A 7 -14.55 31.25 12.40
N LEU A 8 -15.17 31.68 13.49
CA LEU A 8 -14.70 32.84 14.25
C LEU A 8 -13.34 32.56 14.89
N TYR A 9 -13.14 31.37 15.44
CA TYR A 9 -11.86 30.94 16.02
C TYR A 9 -10.75 30.92 14.95
N ASN A 10 -10.99 30.32 13.79
CA ASN A 10 -10.02 30.28 12.70
C ASN A 10 -9.67 31.67 12.17
N ARG A 11 -10.64 32.54 12.04
CA ARG A 11 -10.41 33.93 11.62
C ARG A 11 -9.56 34.71 12.64
N ARG A 12 -9.83 34.53 13.95
CA ARG A 12 -9.03 35.12 15.03
C ARG A 12 -7.60 34.55 15.01
N LYS A 13 -7.46 33.27 14.81
CA LYS A 13 -6.17 32.58 14.69
C LYS A 13 -5.33 33.15 13.56
N GLN A 14 -5.94 33.35 12.39
CA GLN A 14 -5.28 33.97 11.24
C GLN A 14 -4.82 35.39 11.55
N THR A 15 -5.66 36.21 12.19
CA THR A 15 -5.32 37.57 12.57
C THR A 15 -4.14 37.63 13.59
N VAL A 16 -4.12 36.72 14.56
CA VAL A 16 -3.00 36.58 15.50
C VAL A 16 -1.71 36.14 14.81
N TYR A 17 -1.80 35.25 13.87
CA TYR A 17 -0.66 34.82 13.07
C TYR A 17 -0.08 35.98 12.25
N GLU A 18 -0.92 36.71 11.51
CA GLU A 18 -0.52 37.88 10.72
C GLU A 18 0.14 38.96 11.59
N PHE A 19 -0.41 39.21 12.76
CA PHE A 19 0.18 40.14 13.73
C PHE A 19 1.59 39.73 14.20
N ILE A 20 1.81 38.43 14.47
CA ILE A 20 3.13 37.92 14.88
C ILE A 20 4.13 37.87 13.72
N CYS A 21 3.65 37.76 12.49
CA CYS A 21 4.45 37.74 11.29
C CYS A 21 4.82 39.12 10.73
N ASP A 22 4.22 40.17 11.27
CA ASP A 22 4.53 41.56 10.88
C ASP A 22 6.00 41.88 11.19
N ASP A 23 6.66 42.55 10.25
CA ASP A 23 8.10 42.86 10.36
C ASP A 23 8.42 43.80 11.52
N ASP A 24 7.46 44.64 11.95
CA ASP A 24 7.57 45.55 13.08
C ASP A 24 7.18 44.90 14.40
N TYR A 25 6.81 43.61 14.42
CA TYR A 25 6.40 42.92 15.64
C TYR A 25 7.61 42.58 16.53
N PRO A 26 7.71 43.19 17.76
CA PRO A 26 8.73 42.80 18.71
C PRO A 26 8.32 41.51 19.44
N PRO A 27 9.19 40.47 19.58
CA PRO A 27 8.83 39.28 20.32
C PRO A 27 8.29 39.56 21.73
N MET A 28 7.03 39.19 22.00
CA MET A 28 6.32 39.47 23.23
C MET A 28 5.98 38.22 24.03
N LYS A 29 5.83 38.35 25.36
CA LYS A 29 5.24 37.30 26.21
C LYS A 29 3.72 37.39 26.17
N PHE A 30 3.04 36.28 26.51
CA PHE A 30 1.58 36.22 26.55
C PHE A 30 0.93 37.43 27.25
N LYS A 31 1.40 37.80 28.46
CA LYS A 31 0.87 38.93 29.18
C LYS A 31 1.09 40.28 28.47
N GLU A 32 2.23 40.44 27.84
CA GLU A 32 2.58 41.63 27.05
C GLU A 32 1.64 41.76 25.85
N MET A 33 1.40 40.62 25.14
CA MET A 33 0.46 40.56 24.00
C MET A 33 -0.98 40.85 24.42
N CYS A 34 -1.45 40.26 25.53
CA CYS A 34 -2.79 40.55 26.05
C CYS A 34 -2.99 42.04 26.38
N THR A 35 -1.95 42.71 26.88
CA THR A 35 -2.00 44.14 27.17
C THR A 35 -1.97 44.99 25.90
N PHE A 36 -1.09 44.62 24.95
CA PHE A 36 -0.93 45.34 23.69
C PHE A 36 -2.18 45.25 22.81
N LEU A 37 -2.75 44.05 22.68
CA LEU A 37 -3.95 43.78 21.89
C LEU A 37 -5.25 44.05 22.66
N GLN A 38 -5.18 44.50 23.91
CA GLN A 38 -6.32 44.78 24.81
C GLN A 38 -7.30 43.59 24.92
N VAL A 39 -6.76 42.34 25.01
CA VAL A 39 -7.57 41.12 25.11
C VAL A 39 -8.39 41.11 26.39
N PRO A 40 -9.73 41.05 26.33
CA PRO A 40 -10.61 40.95 27.49
C PRO A 40 -10.26 39.76 28.40
N GLY A 41 -10.57 39.88 29.69
CA GLY A 41 -10.19 38.85 30.67
C GLY A 41 -10.79 37.50 30.42
N ASP A 42 -12.02 37.45 29.93
CA ASP A 42 -12.79 36.26 29.55
C ASP A 42 -12.32 35.61 28.21
N GLU A 43 -11.68 36.39 27.35
CA GLU A 43 -11.14 35.89 26.07
C GLU A 43 -9.65 35.46 26.16
N ARG A 44 -8.98 35.67 27.28
CA ARG A 44 -7.55 35.34 27.43
C ARG A 44 -7.23 33.84 27.28
N GLN A 45 -8.14 32.98 27.71
CA GLN A 45 -7.96 31.55 27.55
C GLN A 45 -8.01 31.18 26.09
N THR A 46 -9.01 31.64 25.36
CA THR A 46 -9.12 31.43 23.89
C THR A 46 -7.90 31.94 23.12
N PHE A 47 -7.39 33.12 23.54
CA PHE A 47 -6.17 33.69 22.96
C PHE A 47 -4.93 32.84 23.25
N LEU A 48 -4.83 32.26 24.45
CA LEU A 48 -3.75 31.34 24.80
C LEU A 48 -3.85 30.05 23.98
N ASP A 49 -5.07 29.54 23.78
CA ASP A 49 -5.32 28.34 22.97
C ASP A 49 -4.93 28.60 21.52
N ILE A 50 -5.25 29.76 20.94
CA ILE A 50 -4.80 30.18 19.60
C ILE A 50 -3.26 30.19 19.51
N LEU A 51 -2.56 30.75 20.48
CA LEU A 51 -1.10 30.81 20.51
C LEU A 51 -0.49 29.42 20.66
N ASN A 52 -1.12 28.53 21.40
CA ASN A 52 -0.72 27.13 21.52
C ASN A 52 -0.91 26.41 20.20
N ASP A 53 -2.07 26.52 19.56
CA ASP A 53 -2.36 25.94 18.25
C ASP A 53 -1.34 26.40 17.19
N LEU A 54 -1.12 27.72 17.07
CA LEU A 54 -0.12 28.27 16.14
C LEU A 54 1.29 27.74 16.42
N THR A 55 1.61 27.50 17.72
CA THR A 55 2.90 26.92 18.11
C THR A 55 2.98 25.43 17.81
N GLU A 56 1.88 24.68 18.00
CA GLU A 56 1.78 23.25 17.68
C GLU A 56 1.83 23.02 16.18
N GLU A 57 1.17 23.85 15.39
CA GLU A 57 1.25 23.85 13.94
C GLU A 57 2.63 24.26 13.39
N GLY A 58 3.51 24.77 14.25
CA GLY A 58 4.85 25.19 13.86
C GLY A 58 4.89 26.50 13.06
N LEU A 59 3.82 27.28 13.09
CA LEU A 59 3.71 28.59 12.44
C LEU A 59 4.41 29.70 13.22
N ILE A 60 4.43 29.57 14.56
CA ILE A 60 5.17 30.46 15.45
C ILE A 60 6.00 29.64 16.44
N ILE A 61 7.00 30.24 17.04
CA ILE A 61 7.81 29.60 18.09
C ILE A 61 7.75 30.41 19.38
N ARG A 62 7.78 29.71 20.54
CA ARG A 62 7.92 30.29 21.86
C ARG A 62 9.36 30.10 22.34
N SER A 63 10.10 31.21 22.48
CA SER A 63 11.49 31.19 22.94
C SER A 63 11.63 30.66 24.38
N ALA A 64 12.84 30.28 24.80
CA ALA A 64 13.14 29.89 26.19
C ALA A 64 12.78 30.97 27.22
N LYS A 65 12.73 32.24 26.84
CA LYS A 65 12.30 33.35 27.67
C LYS A 65 10.76 33.56 27.65
N GLY A 66 10.01 32.68 27.02
CA GLY A 66 8.56 32.70 26.93
C GLY A 66 7.96 33.75 25.99
N ARG A 67 8.77 34.22 25.01
CA ARG A 67 8.33 35.19 23.99
C ARG A 67 7.90 34.48 22.73
N TYR A 68 6.80 34.89 22.12
CA TYR A 68 6.30 34.39 20.85
C TYR A 68 6.91 35.18 19.68
N GLN A 69 7.28 34.52 18.62
CA GLN A 69 7.86 35.15 17.44
C GLN A 69 7.60 34.31 16.19
N LYS A 70 7.65 34.92 15.00
CA LYS A 70 7.55 34.20 13.70
C LYS A 70 8.65 33.18 13.57
N VAL A 71 8.38 32.13 12.84
CA VAL A 71 9.35 31.15 12.42
C VAL A 71 10.31 31.83 11.44
N GLY A 72 11.63 31.76 11.74
CA GLY A 72 12.65 32.43 10.90
C GLY A 72 12.76 31.83 9.51
N GLU A 73 13.26 32.61 8.56
CA GLU A 73 13.61 32.11 7.23
C GLU A 73 14.55 30.89 7.31
N GLY A 74 14.35 29.89 6.40
CA GLY A 74 15.10 28.63 6.43
C GLY A 74 14.61 27.62 7.47
N THR A 75 13.40 27.83 8.05
CA THR A 75 12.78 26.88 8.97
C THR A 75 11.66 26.13 8.27
N TYR A 76 11.62 24.80 8.45
CA TYR A 76 10.68 23.92 7.77
C TYR A 76 10.06 22.93 8.75
N LYS A 77 8.79 22.58 8.52
CA LYS A 77 8.11 21.47 9.18
C LYS A 77 8.25 20.22 8.33
N GLY A 78 8.61 19.10 8.96
CA GLY A 78 8.75 17.84 8.24
C GLY A 78 8.75 16.63 9.16
N THR A 79 8.84 15.44 8.57
CA THR A 79 8.88 14.16 9.29
C THR A 79 10.32 13.70 9.48
N PHE A 80 10.70 13.40 10.72
CA PHE A 80 12.03 12.90 11.07
C PHE A 80 12.14 11.40 10.77
N ILE A 81 13.11 11.04 9.95
CA ILE A 81 13.45 9.66 9.59
C ILE A 81 14.76 9.32 10.30
N GLY A 82 14.65 8.59 11.41
CA GLY A 82 15.82 8.21 12.20
C GLY A 82 16.70 7.16 11.52
N ASN A 83 17.89 6.97 12.09
CA ASN A 83 18.83 5.93 11.72
C ASN A 83 19.48 5.35 12.99
N GLN A 84 19.73 4.05 13.03
CA GLN A 84 20.34 3.33 14.15
C GLN A 84 21.67 3.91 14.63
N ARG A 85 22.34 4.76 13.83
CA ARG A 85 23.59 5.44 14.18
C ARG A 85 23.37 6.82 14.83
N GLY A 86 22.14 7.14 15.23
CA GLY A 86 21.79 8.37 15.93
C GLY A 86 21.56 9.60 15.06
N PHE A 87 21.95 9.60 13.77
CA PHE A 87 21.59 10.67 12.83
C PHE A 87 20.23 10.41 12.18
N GLY A 88 19.69 11.41 11.50
CA GLY A 88 18.44 11.23 10.75
C GLY A 88 18.34 12.13 9.54
N PHE A 89 17.20 12.04 8.88
CA PHE A 89 16.79 12.90 7.77
C PHE A 89 15.44 13.50 8.07
N VAL A 90 15.17 14.69 7.57
CA VAL A 90 13.84 15.28 7.65
C VAL A 90 13.27 15.48 6.27
N ARG A 91 12.16 14.83 6.03
CA ARG A 91 11.38 14.96 4.80
C ARG A 91 10.40 16.10 4.94
N VAL A 92 10.54 17.09 4.07
CA VAL A 92 9.67 18.26 3.99
C VAL A 92 8.79 18.14 2.76
N GLU A 93 7.49 18.29 2.92
CA GLU A 93 6.55 18.21 1.80
C GLU A 93 6.84 19.29 0.76
N GLY A 94 6.81 18.91 -0.53
CA GLY A 94 7.14 19.81 -1.65
C GLY A 94 8.63 20.02 -1.92
N MET A 95 9.53 19.46 -1.10
CA MET A 95 10.97 19.49 -1.35
C MET A 95 11.48 18.21 -2.03
N LYS A 96 12.44 18.36 -2.98
CA LYS A 96 13.02 17.22 -3.73
C LYS A 96 13.95 16.36 -2.89
N GLU A 97 14.66 16.95 -1.92
CA GLU A 97 15.70 16.28 -1.12
C GLU A 97 15.38 16.38 0.36
N ASP A 98 15.66 15.29 1.11
CA ASP A 98 15.55 15.26 2.56
C ASP A 98 16.73 16.01 3.20
N PHE A 99 16.48 16.75 4.28
CA PHE A 99 17.52 17.41 5.06
C PHE A 99 18.24 16.42 5.95
N PHE A 100 19.58 16.40 5.88
CA PHE A 100 20.40 15.61 6.79
C PHE A 100 20.48 16.27 8.17
N VAL A 101 20.23 15.50 9.24
CA VAL A 101 20.31 15.97 10.63
C VAL A 101 21.35 15.13 11.36
N PRO A 102 22.52 15.70 11.70
CA PRO A 102 23.54 15.00 12.49
C PRO A 102 23.01 14.62 13.87
N GLU A 103 23.53 13.56 14.48
CA GLU A 103 23.19 13.06 15.81
C GLU A 103 23.11 14.19 16.89
N LYS A 104 24.11 15.05 16.92
CA LYS A 104 24.17 16.19 17.86
C LYS A 104 23.02 17.19 17.72
N ASN A 105 22.34 17.21 16.56
CA ASN A 105 21.33 18.19 16.17
C ASN A 105 19.91 17.60 16.14
N THR A 106 19.70 16.34 16.54
CA THR A 106 18.39 15.67 16.53
C THR A 106 17.42 16.16 17.62
N MET A 107 17.94 16.75 18.70
CA MET A 107 17.15 17.22 19.85
C MET A 107 16.20 16.16 20.44
N GLY A 108 16.58 14.88 20.41
CA GLY A 108 15.75 13.78 20.89
C GLY A 108 14.54 13.46 19.99
N ALA A 109 14.60 13.87 18.73
CA ALA A 109 13.64 13.47 17.72
C ALA A 109 13.73 11.96 17.47
N PHE A 110 12.58 11.31 17.42
CA PHE A 110 12.42 9.88 17.22
C PHE A 110 11.91 9.62 15.79
N HIS A 111 12.14 8.42 15.26
CA HIS A 111 11.63 8.09 13.93
C HIS A 111 10.12 8.30 13.82
N GLY A 112 9.66 8.97 12.77
CA GLY A 112 8.25 9.30 12.55
C GLY A 112 7.78 10.60 13.21
N ASP A 113 8.59 11.23 14.06
CA ASP A 113 8.20 12.50 14.70
C ASP A 113 7.99 13.62 13.68
N THR A 114 6.96 14.40 13.87
CA THR A 114 6.81 15.68 13.18
C THR A 114 7.68 16.72 13.88
N VAL A 115 8.63 17.28 13.15
CA VAL A 115 9.63 18.19 13.69
C VAL A 115 9.66 19.52 12.97
N LEU A 116 10.06 20.55 13.69
CA LEU A 116 10.46 21.83 13.13
C LEU A 116 11.98 21.85 13.03
N ILE A 117 12.52 22.09 11.84
CA ILE A 117 13.96 22.15 11.57
C ILE A 117 14.39 23.55 11.12
N ARG A 118 15.66 23.87 11.34
CA ARG A 118 16.32 25.01 10.71
C ARG A 118 17.38 24.49 9.76
N ALA A 119 17.29 24.88 8.48
CA ALA A 119 18.34 24.62 7.51
C ALA A 119 19.62 25.39 7.87
N GLU A 120 20.76 24.75 7.67
CA GLU A 120 22.08 25.38 7.81
C GLU A 120 22.57 25.87 6.44
N ASP A 121 23.10 27.10 6.40
CA ASP A 121 23.65 27.67 5.17
C ASP A 121 24.87 26.84 4.70
N ARG A 122 24.74 26.19 3.54
CA ARG A 122 25.82 25.45 2.90
C ARG A 122 26.02 25.86 1.44
N PRO A 123 27.25 25.73 0.90
CA PRO A 123 27.51 26.00 -0.52
C PRO A 123 26.61 25.12 -1.41
N LYS A 124 26.17 25.66 -2.56
CA LYS A 124 25.43 24.91 -3.59
C LYS A 124 26.22 23.65 -4.01
N GLY A 125 25.57 22.50 -3.96
CA GLY A 125 26.15 21.20 -4.36
C GLY A 125 26.50 20.27 -3.18
N MET A 126 26.40 20.73 -1.91
CA MET A 126 26.47 19.86 -0.73
C MET A 126 25.06 19.50 -0.26
N LYS A 127 24.90 18.26 0.32
CA LYS A 127 23.64 17.85 0.95
C LYS A 127 23.20 18.89 1.97
N GLN A 128 21.93 19.26 1.92
CA GLN A 128 21.35 20.22 2.86
C GLN A 128 21.36 19.61 4.27
N GLU A 129 21.94 20.33 5.22
CA GLU A 129 21.99 19.95 6.63
C GLU A 129 21.02 20.82 7.42
N ALA A 130 20.43 20.25 8.47
CA ALA A 130 19.52 20.97 9.33
C ALA A 130 19.70 20.56 10.80
N SER A 131 19.18 21.41 11.68
CA SER A 131 19.08 21.15 13.11
C SER A 131 17.61 21.12 13.53
N VAL A 132 17.19 20.12 14.30
CA VAL A 132 15.85 20.10 14.91
C VAL A 132 15.77 21.20 15.95
N ILE A 133 14.75 22.07 15.82
CA ILE A 133 14.47 23.14 16.78
C ILE A 133 13.48 22.65 17.83
N LYS A 134 12.47 21.86 17.38
CA LYS A 134 11.38 21.38 18.22
C LYS A 134 10.77 20.11 17.63
N VAL A 135 10.44 19.16 18.50
CA VAL A 135 9.52 18.06 18.17
C VAL A 135 8.10 18.59 18.38
N LEU A 136 7.31 18.62 17.32
CA LEU A 136 5.93 19.12 17.35
C LEU A 136 4.97 18.02 17.77
N GLU A 137 5.13 16.82 17.19
CA GLU A 137 4.28 15.67 17.47
C GLU A 137 5.13 14.39 17.47
N ARG A 138 4.83 13.47 18.40
CA ARG A 138 5.48 12.15 18.47
C ARG A 138 4.82 11.19 17.51
N GLY A 139 5.61 10.65 16.57
CA GLY A 139 5.13 9.74 15.56
C GLY A 139 4.94 8.30 16.06
N LEU A 140 5.89 7.78 16.82
CA LEU A 140 5.84 6.42 17.36
C LEU A 140 5.50 6.44 18.85
N LYS A 141 4.38 5.82 19.21
CA LYS A 141 3.96 5.60 20.61
C LYS A 141 4.26 4.20 21.10
N LYS A 142 4.41 3.26 20.18
CA LYS A 142 4.69 1.84 20.44
C LYS A 142 5.88 1.38 19.63
N VAL A 143 6.63 0.44 20.16
CA VAL A 143 7.78 -0.19 19.51
C VAL A 143 7.66 -1.69 19.65
N VAL A 144 7.86 -2.40 18.55
CA VAL A 144 7.99 -3.86 18.52
C VAL A 144 9.46 -4.23 18.53
N GLY A 145 9.83 -5.25 19.31
CA GLY A 145 11.21 -5.68 19.40
C GLY A 145 11.41 -6.91 20.27
N VAL A 146 12.67 -7.27 20.46
CA VAL A 146 13.08 -8.43 21.27
C VAL A 146 13.44 -7.99 22.68
N TYR A 147 12.79 -8.58 23.68
CA TYR A 147 13.10 -8.31 25.07
C TYR A 147 14.35 -9.06 25.54
N GLN A 148 15.33 -8.31 26.06
CA GLN A 148 16.52 -8.82 26.75
C GLN A 148 16.39 -8.55 28.24
N LYS A 149 16.43 -9.60 29.05
CA LYS A 149 16.25 -9.55 30.50
C LYS A 149 17.58 -9.45 31.24
N ASN A 150 17.67 -8.49 32.15
CA ASN A 150 18.67 -8.43 33.20
C ASN A 150 18.06 -8.75 34.56
N LYS A 151 18.88 -8.80 35.65
CA LYS A 151 18.41 -9.19 37.01
C LYS A 151 17.23 -8.34 37.49
N ASN A 152 17.30 -7.00 37.34
CA ASN A 152 16.33 -6.06 37.90
C ASN A 152 15.65 -5.17 36.86
N PHE A 153 15.98 -5.27 35.59
CA PHE A 153 15.45 -4.51 34.47
C PHE A 153 15.64 -5.29 33.17
N GLY A 154 15.22 -4.74 32.10
CA GLY A 154 15.49 -5.28 30.76
C GLY A 154 15.49 -4.18 29.71
N PHE A 155 15.72 -4.58 28.48
CA PHE A 155 15.67 -3.72 27.31
C PHE A 155 14.83 -4.38 26.22
N VAL A 156 14.12 -3.58 25.44
CA VAL A 156 13.55 -4.01 24.17
C VAL A 156 14.45 -3.47 23.07
N ILE A 157 15.05 -4.39 22.31
CA ILE A 157 15.79 -4.08 21.10
C ILE A 157 14.79 -3.92 19.96
N PRO A 158 14.60 -2.71 19.39
CA PRO A 158 13.63 -2.49 18.34
C PRO A 158 13.92 -3.31 17.07
N ASP A 159 12.88 -3.86 16.44
CA ASP A 159 12.99 -4.49 15.12
C ASP A 159 13.22 -3.45 14.01
N ASN A 160 12.75 -2.22 14.24
CA ASN A 160 12.91 -1.12 13.29
C ASN A 160 14.27 -0.46 13.45
N LEU A 161 15.19 -0.70 12.50
CA LEU A 161 16.52 -0.13 12.44
C LEU A 161 16.60 1.41 12.27
N LYS A 162 15.45 2.08 12.15
CA LYS A 162 15.35 3.54 12.15
C LYS A 162 15.21 4.11 13.56
N ILE A 163 15.09 3.26 14.57
CA ILE A 163 15.05 3.66 15.98
C ILE A 163 16.46 3.56 16.54
N ASP A 164 16.94 4.65 17.12
CA ASP A 164 18.22 4.71 17.79
C ASP A 164 18.11 4.26 19.25
N GLY A 165 18.89 3.24 19.60
CA GLY A 165 19.03 2.72 20.95
C GLY A 165 17.89 1.80 21.40
N ASP A 166 18.15 1.12 22.53
CA ASP A 166 17.27 0.16 23.16
C ASP A 166 16.29 0.87 24.12
N ILE A 167 15.07 0.34 24.20
CA ILE A 167 14.04 0.87 25.11
C ILE A 167 14.22 0.23 26.49
N PHE A 168 14.51 1.04 27.51
CA PHE A 168 14.64 0.58 28.88
C PHE A 168 13.28 0.14 29.45
N ILE A 169 13.24 -1.03 30.10
CA ILE A 169 12.04 -1.58 30.71
C ILE A 169 12.35 -1.88 32.19
N SER A 170 11.65 -1.21 33.10
CA SER A 170 11.73 -1.54 34.52
C SER A 170 11.11 -2.93 34.79
N LYS A 171 11.48 -3.57 35.89
CA LYS A 171 10.93 -4.86 36.28
C LYS A 171 9.39 -4.84 36.39
N GLU A 172 8.84 -3.76 36.87
CA GLU A 172 7.39 -3.58 37.06
C GLU A 172 6.66 -3.45 35.72
N ASN A 173 7.33 -2.88 34.72
CA ASN A 173 6.80 -2.66 33.37
C ASN A 173 7.07 -3.84 32.41
N SER A 174 7.67 -4.94 32.90
CA SER A 174 8.10 -6.06 32.05
C SER A 174 6.99 -7.05 31.70
N MET A 175 5.80 -6.95 32.31
CA MET A 175 4.66 -7.88 32.07
C MET A 175 5.04 -9.37 32.23
N GLY A 176 6.12 -9.68 32.97
CA GLY A 176 6.61 -11.04 33.09
C GLY A 176 7.37 -11.60 31.86
N ALA A 177 7.72 -10.78 30.91
CA ALA A 177 8.47 -11.19 29.73
C ALA A 177 9.81 -11.85 30.10
N MET A 178 10.21 -12.83 29.29
CA MET A 178 11.50 -13.54 29.42
C MET A 178 12.42 -13.15 28.25
N ALA A 179 13.71 -13.39 28.42
CA ALA A 179 14.70 -13.13 27.36
C ALA A 179 14.32 -13.88 26.07
N GLY A 180 14.37 -13.20 24.93
CA GLY A 180 13.98 -13.76 23.64
C GLY A 180 12.50 -13.62 23.27
N HIS A 181 11.66 -13.08 24.16
CA HIS A 181 10.29 -12.77 23.77
C HIS A 181 10.25 -11.57 22.81
N LYS A 182 9.48 -11.69 21.75
CA LYS A 182 8.98 -10.61 20.92
C LYS A 182 7.88 -9.90 21.68
N VAL A 183 7.95 -8.59 21.78
CA VAL A 183 7.04 -7.79 22.61
C VAL A 183 6.65 -6.50 21.91
N VAL A 184 5.49 -5.96 22.30
CA VAL A 184 5.09 -4.58 22.01
C VAL A 184 5.33 -3.77 23.27
N ALA A 185 6.15 -2.73 23.18
CA ALA A 185 6.40 -1.79 24.25
C ALA A 185 5.80 -0.41 23.94
N GLU A 186 5.00 0.12 24.84
CA GLU A 186 4.54 1.50 24.81
C GLU A 186 5.63 2.42 25.35
N ILE A 187 5.92 3.53 24.67
CA ILE A 187 6.94 4.48 25.08
C ILE A 187 6.36 5.42 26.14
N ILE A 188 6.90 5.37 27.34
CA ILE A 188 6.52 6.26 28.45
C ILE A 188 7.34 7.56 28.39
N SER A 189 8.63 7.43 28.05
CA SER A 189 9.54 8.56 27.91
C SER A 189 10.47 8.33 26.72
N TYR A 190 10.64 9.34 25.89
CA TYR A 190 11.51 9.27 24.67
C TYR A 190 12.99 9.46 24.99
N GLY A 191 13.33 9.63 26.27
CA GLY A 191 14.73 9.84 26.66
C GLY A 191 15.28 11.21 26.24
N ASP A 192 16.57 11.35 26.45
CA ASP A 192 17.37 12.49 26.00
C ASP A 192 18.80 12.00 25.66
N LYS A 193 19.73 12.92 25.43
CA LYS A 193 21.15 12.57 25.12
C LYS A 193 21.86 11.73 26.20
N VAL A 194 21.30 11.62 27.39
CA VAL A 194 21.91 10.94 28.55
C VAL A 194 21.12 9.71 28.98
N LYS A 195 19.81 9.73 28.76
CA LYS A 195 18.88 8.67 29.19
C LYS A 195 18.27 7.97 27.97
N SER A 196 18.35 6.64 27.96
CA SER A 196 17.63 5.82 26.98
C SER A 196 16.12 6.07 27.06
N PRO A 197 15.39 5.87 25.96
CA PRO A 197 13.93 5.83 26.00
C PRO A 197 13.44 4.79 27.02
N GLU A 198 12.34 5.09 27.71
CA GLU A 198 11.74 4.19 28.70
C GLU A 198 10.35 3.76 28.23
N GLY A 199 10.05 2.48 28.38
CA GLY A 199 8.80 1.89 27.94
C GLY A 199 8.18 0.90 28.94
N LYS A 200 6.96 0.48 28.61
CA LYS A 200 6.19 -0.55 29.29
C LYS A 200 5.77 -1.60 28.26
N ILE A 201 6.03 -2.87 28.54
CA ILE A 201 5.51 -3.97 27.73
C ILE A 201 4.00 -4.04 27.92
N ILE A 202 3.26 -3.98 26.80
CA ILE A 202 1.80 -4.03 26.76
C ILE A 202 1.28 -5.32 26.13
N GLU A 203 2.13 -6.03 25.35
CA GLU A 203 1.78 -7.29 24.70
C GLU A 203 3.02 -8.16 24.53
N ILE A 204 2.89 -9.48 24.75
CA ILE A 204 3.91 -10.48 24.44
C ILE A 204 3.42 -11.28 23.24
N LEU A 205 4.15 -11.21 22.12
CA LEU A 205 3.75 -11.82 20.84
C LEU A 205 4.16 -13.30 20.71
N GLY A 206 5.15 -13.74 21.49
CA GLY A 206 5.71 -15.08 21.44
C GLY A 206 7.22 -15.07 21.62
N HIS A 207 7.89 -16.18 21.37
CA HIS A 207 9.34 -16.27 21.37
C HIS A 207 9.90 -16.00 19.96
N ILE A 208 11.12 -15.44 19.85
CA ILE A 208 11.77 -15.11 18.57
C ILE A 208 11.91 -16.32 17.61
N ASN A 209 11.84 -17.54 18.13
CA ASN A 209 11.89 -18.77 17.33
C ASN A 209 10.50 -19.28 16.93
N ASP A 210 9.45 -18.59 17.32
CA ASP A 210 8.07 -18.93 16.99
C ASP A 210 7.69 -18.25 15.66
N PRO A 211 7.36 -19.01 14.60
CA PRO A 211 7.01 -18.47 13.30
C PRO A 211 5.84 -17.48 13.32
N GLU A 212 4.87 -17.67 14.22
CA GLU A 212 3.71 -16.78 14.34
C GLU A 212 4.11 -15.40 14.91
N SER A 213 5.09 -15.38 15.82
CA SER A 213 5.55 -14.14 16.46
C SER A 213 6.16 -13.17 15.47
N ASP A 214 6.81 -13.69 14.41
CA ASP A 214 7.44 -12.87 13.37
C ASP A 214 6.41 -12.12 12.54
N VAL A 215 5.32 -12.78 12.11
CA VAL A 215 4.23 -12.14 11.35
C VAL A 215 3.48 -11.13 12.22
N LEU A 216 3.14 -11.49 13.46
CA LEU A 216 2.50 -10.59 14.41
C LEU A 216 3.36 -9.35 14.69
N SER A 217 4.69 -9.50 14.73
CA SER A 217 5.61 -8.38 14.90
C SER A 217 5.46 -7.35 13.78
N VAL A 218 5.37 -7.79 12.51
CA VAL A 218 5.15 -6.89 11.37
C VAL A 218 3.81 -6.17 11.48
N VAL A 219 2.74 -6.92 11.78
CA VAL A 219 1.38 -6.39 11.91
C VAL A 219 1.30 -5.32 13.00
N ARG A 220 1.90 -5.61 14.19
CA ARG A 220 1.92 -4.66 15.32
C ARG A 220 2.84 -3.47 15.08
N ALA A 221 3.97 -3.66 14.38
CA ALA A 221 4.89 -2.57 14.04
C ALA A 221 4.25 -1.55 13.11
N LEU A 222 3.31 -1.98 12.26
CA LEU A 222 2.55 -1.13 11.35
C LEU A 222 1.19 -0.70 11.92
N ASP A 223 0.91 -1.00 13.21
CA ASP A 223 -0.33 -0.64 13.91
C ASP A 223 -1.60 -1.09 13.15
N ILE A 224 -1.55 -2.30 12.55
CA ILE A 224 -2.71 -2.89 11.86
C ILE A 224 -3.61 -3.56 12.92
N PRO A 225 -4.90 -3.15 13.01
CA PRO A 225 -5.84 -3.72 13.98
C PRO A 225 -6.19 -5.17 13.59
N VAL A 226 -5.92 -6.13 14.49
CA VAL A 226 -6.23 -7.55 14.28
C VAL A 226 -7.64 -7.87 14.79
N ASP A 227 -7.89 -7.56 16.05
CA ASP A 227 -9.15 -7.88 16.71
C ASP A 227 -10.22 -6.81 16.43
N PHE A 228 -11.47 -7.22 16.40
CA PHE A 228 -12.59 -6.29 16.33
C PHE A 228 -13.01 -5.87 17.73
N PRO A 229 -13.33 -4.58 17.96
CA PRO A 229 -13.88 -4.11 19.23
C PRO A 229 -15.19 -4.82 19.62
N ASP A 230 -15.45 -4.97 20.91
CA ASP A 230 -16.66 -5.63 21.43
C ASP A 230 -17.94 -4.99 20.87
N GLU A 231 -17.99 -3.66 20.75
CA GLU A 231 -19.14 -2.93 20.18
C GLU A 231 -19.45 -3.37 18.74
N VAL A 232 -18.41 -3.66 17.95
CA VAL A 232 -18.55 -4.19 16.59
C VAL A 232 -19.11 -5.60 16.63
N MET A 233 -18.55 -6.45 17.49
CA MET A 233 -18.98 -7.85 17.62
C MET A 233 -20.41 -7.97 18.13
N ASP A 234 -20.81 -7.13 19.07
CA ASP A 234 -22.19 -7.06 19.59
C ASP A 234 -23.18 -6.65 18.50
N SER A 235 -22.80 -5.73 17.62
CA SER A 235 -23.66 -5.29 16.50
C SER A 235 -23.99 -6.39 15.50
N LEU A 236 -23.13 -7.44 15.41
CA LEU A 236 -23.37 -8.58 14.52
C LEU A 236 -24.62 -9.39 14.87
N SER A 237 -25.10 -9.33 16.11
CA SER A 237 -26.32 -10.00 16.53
C SER A 237 -27.57 -9.51 15.78
N GLN A 238 -27.54 -8.29 15.25
CA GLN A 238 -28.63 -7.68 14.50
C GLN A 238 -28.59 -8.02 13.00
N ILE A 239 -27.49 -8.62 12.52
CA ILE A 239 -27.31 -8.96 11.11
C ILE A 239 -27.86 -10.38 10.88
N PRO A 240 -28.81 -10.55 9.93
CA PRO A 240 -29.37 -11.85 9.63
C PRO A 240 -28.35 -12.77 8.94
N ASP A 241 -28.60 -14.07 8.96
CA ASP A 241 -27.78 -15.05 8.24
C ASP A 241 -28.25 -15.25 6.78
N PHE A 242 -29.46 -14.81 6.46
CA PHE A 242 -30.11 -14.95 5.14
C PHE A 242 -30.79 -13.66 4.73
N VAL A 243 -30.83 -13.39 3.43
CA VAL A 243 -31.53 -12.26 2.85
C VAL A 243 -33.05 -12.54 2.94
N SER A 244 -33.79 -11.64 3.58
CA SER A 244 -35.22 -11.75 3.73
C SER A 244 -36.02 -11.21 2.52
N ALA A 245 -37.27 -11.64 2.36
CA ALA A 245 -38.12 -11.11 1.30
C ALA A 245 -38.32 -9.58 1.39
N SER A 246 -38.29 -9.02 2.61
CA SER A 246 -38.44 -7.57 2.81
C SER A 246 -37.19 -6.80 2.35
N GLU A 247 -35.99 -7.38 2.44
CA GLU A 247 -34.73 -6.78 1.95
C GLU A 247 -34.64 -6.85 0.42
N MET A 248 -35.28 -7.85 -0.20
CA MET A 248 -35.36 -7.99 -1.65
C MET A 248 -36.37 -7.04 -2.30
N ALA A 249 -37.35 -6.55 -1.52
CA ALA A 249 -38.47 -5.74 -2.03
C ALA A 249 -37.92 -4.41 -2.65
N GLY A 250 -38.41 -4.09 -3.86
CA GLY A 250 -38.03 -2.88 -4.60
C GLY A 250 -36.70 -2.97 -5.38
N ARG A 251 -35.99 -4.09 -5.29
CA ARG A 251 -34.78 -4.36 -6.07
C ARG A 251 -35.11 -5.03 -7.40
N THR A 252 -34.25 -4.87 -8.39
CA THR A 252 -34.37 -5.61 -9.67
C THR A 252 -33.99 -7.07 -9.44
N ASP A 253 -34.93 -7.99 -9.72
CA ASP A 253 -34.69 -9.43 -9.56
C ASP A 253 -33.97 -10.00 -10.80
N LEU A 254 -32.71 -10.37 -10.63
CA LEU A 254 -31.85 -10.96 -11.66
C LEU A 254 -31.50 -12.43 -11.37
N ARG A 255 -32.17 -13.10 -10.40
CA ARG A 255 -31.87 -14.48 -10.03
C ARG A 255 -32.13 -15.51 -11.14
N HIS A 256 -32.83 -15.10 -12.19
CA HIS A 256 -33.11 -15.93 -13.36
C HIS A 256 -31.99 -15.90 -14.40
N LEU A 257 -31.03 -15.01 -14.27
CA LEU A 257 -29.90 -14.90 -15.17
C LEU A 257 -28.76 -15.81 -14.71
N GLN A 258 -28.11 -16.46 -15.67
CA GLN A 258 -26.93 -17.25 -15.39
C GLN A 258 -25.80 -16.37 -14.87
N THR A 259 -25.37 -16.65 -13.64
CA THR A 259 -24.43 -15.80 -12.89
C THR A 259 -23.33 -16.65 -12.25
N VAL A 260 -22.09 -16.24 -12.37
CA VAL A 260 -20.93 -16.95 -11.80
C VAL A 260 -20.03 -15.99 -11.02
N THR A 261 -19.34 -16.50 -10.00
CA THR A 261 -18.15 -15.88 -9.43
C THR A 261 -16.91 -16.60 -9.94
N ILE A 262 -15.78 -15.90 -10.13
CA ILE A 262 -14.51 -16.49 -10.60
C ILE A 262 -13.37 -15.91 -9.75
N ASP A 263 -12.85 -16.73 -8.82
CA ASP A 263 -11.89 -16.31 -7.80
C ASP A 263 -10.79 -17.35 -7.58
N GLY A 264 -9.89 -17.11 -6.63
CA GLY A 264 -8.97 -18.14 -6.14
C GLY A 264 -9.72 -19.26 -5.41
N GLU A 265 -9.14 -20.47 -5.38
CA GLU A 265 -9.76 -21.63 -4.73
C GLU A 265 -10.07 -21.39 -3.25
N ASP A 266 -9.20 -20.64 -2.56
CA ASP A 266 -9.27 -20.38 -1.12
C ASP A 266 -10.04 -19.09 -0.76
N ALA A 267 -10.49 -18.31 -1.75
CA ALA A 267 -11.24 -17.07 -1.52
C ALA A 267 -12.55 -17.35 -0.81
N LYS A 268 -12.92 -16.53 0.18
CA LYS A 268 -14.17 -16.64 0.95
C LYS A 268 -15.00 -15.36 0.91
N ASP A 269 -14.38 -14.26 0.59
CA ASP A 269 -14.92 -12.92 0.50
C ASP A 269 -15.19 -12.56 -0.97
N LEU A 270 -16.21 -13.19 -1.55
CA LEU A 270 -16.57 -13.04 -2.95
C LEU A 270 -17.31 -11.71 -3.15
N ASP A 271 -16.56 -10.70 -3.60
CA ASP A 271 -17.06 -9.34 -3.79
C ASP A 271 -17.90 -9.20 -5.06
N ASP A 272 -17.55 -9.93 -6.13
CA ASP A 272 -18.09 -9.74 -7.47
C ASP A 272 -18.65 -11.03 -8.11
N ALA A 273 -19.68 -10.87 -8.92
CA ALA A 273 -20.24 -11.91 -9.76
C ALA A 273 -20.58 -11.35 -11.14
N ILE A 274 -20.50 -12.19 -12.15
CA ILE A 274 -20.64 -11.82 -13.54
C ILE A 274 -21.82 -12.53 -14.21
N THR A 275 -22.60 -11.75 -14.96
CA THR A 275 -23.59 -12.23 -15.92
C THR A 275 -23.20 -11.74 -17.31
N LEU A 276 -23.20 -12.60 -18.31
CA LEU A 276 -22.94 -12.20 -19.68
C LEU A 276 -23.78 -13.02 -20.67
N TYR A 277 -24.50 -12.30 -21.54
CA TYR A 277 -25.29 -12.89 -22.61
C TYR A 277 -25.41 -11.94 -23.81
N GLU A 278 -25.79 -12.44 -24.96
CA GLU A 278 -26.05 -11.64 -26.16
C GLU A 278 -27.54 -11.40 -26.33
N ALA A 279 -27.93 -10.13 -26.54
CA ALA A 279 -29.29 -9.74 -26.90
C ALA A 279 -29.25 -8.47 -27.75
N ASP A 280 -30.17 -8.38 -28.74
CA ASP A 280 -30.31 -7.23 -29.65
C ASP A 280 -29.02 -6.87 -30.40
N GLY A 281 -28.17 -7.86 -30.69
CA GLY A 281 -26.87 -7.68 -31.36
C GLY A 281 -25.82 -6.99 -30.52
N MET A 282 -25.97 -6.96 -29.20
CA MET A 282 -25.04 -6.42 -28.20
C MET A 282 -24.75 -7.45 -27.13
N TYR A 283 -23.59 -7.34 -26.51
CA TYR A 283 -23.27 -8.07 -25.31
C TYR A 283 -23.83 -7.34 -24.09
N LYS A 284 -24.57 -8.06 -23.25
CA LYS A 284 -25.17 -7.58 -21.99
C LYS A 284 -24.29 -8.06 -20.84
N LEU A 285 -23.42 -7.21 -20.37
CA LEU A 285 -22.51 -7.51 -19.25
C LEU A 285 -23.10 -6.97 -17.94
N GLY A 286 -23.35 -7.84 -16.99
CA GLY A 286 -23.70 -7.50 -15.62
C GLY A 286 -22.50 -7.72 -14.70
N VAL A 287 -22.03 -6.66 -14.06
CA VAL A 287 -21.06 -6.72 -12.96
C VAL A 287 -21.82 -6.46 -11.67
N HIS A 288 -21.97 -7.50 -10.85
CA HIS A 288 -22.76 -7.49 -9.63
C HIS A 288 -21.83 -7.48 -8.43
N ILE A 289 -21.89 -6.41 -7.63
CA ILE A 289 -21.01 -6.23 -6.47
C ILE A 289 -21.82 -6.37 -5.18
N ALA A 290 -21.30 -7.08 -4.22
CA ALA A 290 -21.91 -7.28 -2.91
C ALA A 290 -22.39 -5.96 -2.30
N ASP A 291 -23.69 -5.86 -1.97
CA ASP A 291 -24.26 -4.65 -1.37
C ASP A 291 -23.98 -4.56 0.13
N VAL A 292 -22.70 -4.37 0.47
CA VAL A 292 -22.21 -4.26 1.84
C VAL A 292 -22.88 -3.11 2.59
N THR A 293 -23.20 -2.00 1.91
CA THR A 293 -23.84 -0.83 2.51
C THR A 293 -25.27 -1.08 2.99
N HIS A 294 -25.85 -2.22 2.58
CA HIS A 294 -27.14 -2.63 3.15
C HIS A 294 -27.02 -2.96 4.65
N TYR A 295 -25.89 -3.54 5.06
CA TYR A 295 -25.63 -3.96 6.44
C TYR A 295 -24.72 -2.96 7.19
N VAL A 296 -23.76 -2.36 6.52
CA VAL A 296 -22.82 -1.40 7.11
C VAL A 296 -23.33 0.02 6.89
N LYS A 297 -24.13 0.50 7.86
CA LYS A 297 -24.70 1.85 7.79
C LYS A 297 -23.68 2.90 8.22
N GLU A 298 -23.75 4.07 7.60
CA GLU A 298 -22.89 5.22 7.94
C GLU A 298 -22.92 5.52 9.45
N ASN A 299 -21.75 5.76 10.02
CA ASN A 299 -21.53 6.03 11.46
C ASN A 299 -21.88 4.87 12.42
N SER A 300 -22.29 3.69 11.94
CA SER A 300 -22.44 2.50 12.78
C SER A 300 -21.08 2.06 13.35
N PRO A 301 -21.06 1.22 14.41
CA PRO A 301 -19.80 0.61 14.88
C PRO A 301 -19.03 -0.11 13.79
N LEU A 302 -19.72 -0.84 12.91
CA LEU A 302 -19.13 -1.52 11.74
C LEU A 302 -18.48 -0.53 10.77
N ASP A 303 -19.17 0.57 10.45
CA ASP A 303 -18.66 1.58 9.52
C ASP A 303 -17.41 2.29 10.07
N LYS A 304 -17.44 2.68 11.35
CA LYS A 304 -16.31 3.31 12.03
C LYS A 304 -15.08 2.41 12.04
N GLU A 305 -15.28 1.12 12.30
CA GLU A 305 -14.18 0.16 12.30
C GLU A 305 -13.70 -0.17 10.88
N ALA A 306 -14.60 -0.27 9.90
CA ALA A 306 -14.23 -0.43 8.49
C ALA A 306 -13.40 0.79 8.02
N LEU A 307 -13.80 2.01 8.36
CA LEU A 307 -13.02 3.21 8.08
C LEU A 307 -11.68 3.18 8.83
N ASN A 308 -11.64 2.76 10.11
CA ASN A 308 -10.41 2.63 10.88
C ASN A 308 -9.41 1.67 10.23
N ARG A 309 -9.86 0.54 9.69
CA ARG A 309 -9.04 -0.43 8.95
C ARG A 309 -8.68 0.06 7.54
N GLY A 310 -9.64 0.64 6.83
CA GLY A 310 -9.55 1.18 5.47
C GLY A 310 -9.48 0.12 4.38
N THR A 311 -8.80 -0.99 4.63
CA THR A 311 -8.67 -2.14 3.71
C THR A 311 -8.41 -3.43 4.49
N SER A 312 -8.75 -4.58 3.89
CA SER A 312 -8.24 -5.87 4.34
C SER A 312 -6.74 -5.99 4.02
N CYS A 313 -5.99 -6.76 4.81
CA CYS A 313 -4.58 -7.03 4.61
C CYS A 313 -4.38 -8.53 4.37
N TYR A 314 -3.82 -8.90 3.21
CA TYR A 314 -3.66 -10.28 2.75
C TYR A 314 -2.23 -10.76 2.99
N LEU A 315 -1.98 -11.32 4.16
CA LEU A 315 -0.67 -11.87 4.52
C LEU A 315 -0.52 -13.29 3.96
N VAL A 316 0.71 -13.78 3.92
CA VAL A 316 1.02 -15.13 3.38
C VAL A 316 0.28 -16.25 4.13
N ASP A 317 0.07 -16.08 5.44
CA ASP A 317 -0.51 -17.10 6.32
C ASP A 317 -1.95 -16.82 6.77
N ARG A 318 -2.41 -15.59 6.63
CA ARG A 318 -3.74 -15.16 7.12
C ARG A 318 -4.25 -13.90 6.42
N VAL A 319 -5.54 -13.69 6.49
CA VAL A 319 -6.18 -12.42 6.10
C VAL A 319 -6.61 -11.68 7.38
N ILE A 320 -6.24 -10.40 7.46
CA ILE A 320 -6.79 -9.48 8.47
C ILE A 320 -7.91 -8.70 7.77
N PRO A 321 -9.18 -9.06 8.00
CA PRO A 321 -10.28 -8.53 7.18
C PRO A 321 -10.69 -7.14 7.64
N MET A 322 -11.19 -6.32 6.68
CA MET A 322 -11.80 -5.02 6.96
C MET A 322 -13.12 -5.17 7.72
N LEU A 323 -13.88 -6.20 7.43
CA LEU A 323 -15.18 -6.49 8.03
C LEU A 323 -15.17 -7.86 8.74
N PRO A 324 -15.93 -8.04 9.82
CA PRO A 324 -16.06 -9.34 10.49
C PRO A 324 -16.53 -10.45 9.53
N HIS A 325 -16.07 -11.68 9.77
CA HIS A 325 -16.35 -12.82 8.88
C HIS A 325 -17.85 -13.14 8.65
N LYS A 326 -18.72 -12.79 9.61
CA LYS A 326 -20.19 -12.90 9.41
C LYS A 326 -20.66 -12.07 8.22
N LEU A 327 -20.00 -10.95 7.95
CA LEU A 327 -20.25 -10.12 6.76
C LEU A 327 -19.39 -10.57 5.59
N SER A 328 -18.05 -10.54 5.75
CA SER A 328 -17.11 -10.73 4.63
C SER A 328 -17.20 -12.11 3.97
N ASN A 329 -17.40 -13.17 4.74
CA ASN A 329 -17.51 -14.54 4.23
C ASN A 329 -18.95 -15.07 4.23
N GLY A 330 -19.84 -14.36 4.93
CA GLY A 330 -21.25 -14.75 5.16
C GLY A 330 -22.21 -14.02 4.24
N ILE A 331 -23.04 -13.14 4.81
CA ILE A 331 -24.21 -12.57 4.10
C ILE A 331 -23.84 -11.63 2.95
N CYS A 332 -22.66 -10.97 2.99
CA CYS A 332 -22.22 -10.12 1.90
C CYS A 332 -21.54 -10.94 0.78
N SER A 333 -20.83 -12.02 1.11
CA SER A 333 -20.14 -12.85 0.12
C SER A 333 -21.13 -13.46 -0.86
N LEU A 334 -20.87 -13.33 -2.16
CA LEU A 334 -21.74 -13.80 -3.25
C LEU A 334 -21.63 -15.33 -3.44
N ASN A 335 -22.00 -16.08 -2.39
CA ASN A 335 -21.87 -17.53 -2.32
C ASN A 335 -22.86 -18.24 -3.26
N GLU A 336 -22.40 -19.36 -3.86
CA GLU A 336 -23.19 -20.22 -4.75
C GLU A 336 -24.51 -20.67 -4.13
N GLY A 337 -25.59 -20.63 -4.92
CA GLY A 337 -26.92 -21.13 -4.56
C GLY A 337 -27.64 -20.31 -3.49
N GLN A 338 -27.17 -19.11 -3.17
CA GLN A 338 -27.77 -18.25 -2.15
C GLN A 338 -28.23 -16.92 -2.75
N ASP A 339 -29.46 -16.50 -2.35
CA ASP A 339 -29.93 -15.17 -2.71
C ASP A 339 -29.05 -14.11 -2.04
N ARG A 340 -28.56 -13.14 -2.83
CA ARG A 340 -27.66 -12.07 -2.37
C ARG A 340 -28.12 -10.73 -2.88
N LEU A 341 -27.91 -9.71 -2.03
CA LEU A 341 -28.13 -8.32 -2.41
C LEU A 341 -26.87 -7.80 -3.11
N ALA A 342 -27.07 -7.18 -4.25
CA ALA A 342 -25.96 -6.59 -5.00
C ALA A 342 -26.28 -5.16 -5.45
N LEU A 343 -25.24 -4.36 -5.66
CA LEU A 343 -25.26 -3.13 -6.44
C LEU A 343 -24.62 -3.45 -7.78
N SER A 344 -25.40 -3.36 -8.85
CA SER A 344 -25.00 -3.86 -10.15
C SER A 344 -24.78 -2.74 -11.17
N CYS A 345 -23.71 -2.87 -11.92
CA CYS A 345 -23.45 -2.11 -13.13
C CYS A 345 -23.78 -3.00 -14.35
N LEU A 346 -24.90 -2.73 -15.00
CA LEU A 346 -25.34 -3.42 -16.20
C LEU A 346 -24.93 -2.61 -17.41
N MET A 347 -24.13 -3.20 -18.31
CA MET A 347 -23.51 -2.52 -19.44
C MET A 347 -23.93 -3.16 -20.77
N ASP A 348 -24.27 -2.33 -21.73
CA ASP A 348 -24.50 -2.70 -23.12
C ASP A 348 -23.23 -2.46 -23.92
N ILE A 349 -22.65 -3.52 -24.49
CA ILE A 349 -21.38 -3.48 -25.20
C ILE A 349 -21.61 -3.83 -26.66
N ASP A 350 -21.16 -2.97 -27.58
CA ASP A 350 -21.26 -3.24 -29.02
C ASP A 350 -20.28 -4.31 -29.49
N GLN A 351 -20.41 -4.75 -30.74
CA GLN A 351 -19.55 -5.77 -31.36
C GLN A 351 -18.07 -5.31 -31.53
N LYS A 352 -17.75 -4.05 -31.19
CA LYS A 352 -16.38 -3.49 -31.19
C LYS A 352 -15.84 -3.30 -29.77
N GLY A 353 -16.59 -3.69 -28.74
CA GLY A 353 -16.19 -3.55 -27.35
C GLY A 353 -16.37 -2.13 -26.78
N HIS A 354 -17.23 -1.29 -27.36
CA HIS A 354 -17.57 0.01 -26.78
C HIS A 354 -18.81 -0.14 -25.89
N ILE A 355 -18.75 0.40 -24.68
CA ILE A 355 -19.91 0.53 -23.79
C ILE A 355 -20.79 1.65 -24.37
N VAL A 356 -21.98 1.28 -24.85
CA VAL A 356 -22.91 2.21 -25.52
C VAL A 356 -24.10 2.58 -24.65
N GLY A 357 -24.27 1.91 -23.53
CA GLY A 357 -25.29 2.19 -22.52
C GLY A 357 -24.98 1.48 -21.22
N HIS A 358 -25.50 2.01 -20.10
CA HIS A 358 -25.36 1.36 -18.81
C HIS A 358 -26.54 1.69 -17.89
N LYS A 359 -26.72 0.88 -16.86
CA LYS A 359 -27.67 1.09 -15.78
C LYS A 359 -27.06 0.65 -14.46
N ILE A 360 -27.09 1.54 -13.48
CA ILE A 360 -26.65 1.25 -12.11
C ILE A 360 -27.90 1.04 -11.25
N CYS A 361 -28.03 -0.10 -10.59
CA CYS A 361 -29.22 -0.41 -9.80
C CYS A 361 -28.95 -1.42 -8.69
N GLU A 362 -29.77 -1.36 -7.66
CA GLU A 362 -29.83 -2.39 -6.62
C GLU A 362 -30.54 -3.64 -7.17
N THR A 363 -29.92 -4.80 -6.97
CA THR A 363 -30.40 -6.07 -7.51
C THR A 363 -30.46 -7.15 -6.44
N VAL A 364 -31.16 -8.22 -6.77
CA VAL A 364 -31.06 -9.52 -6.11
C VAL A 364 -30.55 -10.51 -7.13
N ILE A 365 -29.50 -11.22 -6.79
CA ILE A 365 -28.88 -12.24 -7.62
C ILE A 365 -28.84 -13.58 -6.89
N ASN A 366 -28.63 -14.65 -7.64
CA ASN A 366 -28.29 -15.97 -7.12
C ASN A 366 -27.17 -16.54 -8.00
N VAL A 367 -26.02 -16.85 -7.40
CA VAL A 367 -24.86 -17.36 -8.14
C VAL A 367 -25.08 -18.84 -8.44
N ASP A 368 -25.10 -19.21 -9.73
CA ASP A 368 -25.28 -20.59 -10.17
C ASP A 368 -24.08 -21.46 -9.86
N ARG A 369 -22.85 -20.91 -10.04
CA ARG A 369 -21.61 -21.62 -9.79
C ARG A 369 -20.52 -20.68 -9.28
N ARG A 370 -19.82 -21.13 -8.24
CA ARG A 370 -18.53 -20.58 -7.84
C ARG A 370 -17.44 -21.26 -8.63
N MET A 371 -16.79 -20.51 -9.52
CA MET A 371 -15.68 -20.98 -10.34
C MET A 371 -14.33 -20.56 -9.76
N SER A 372 -13.28 -21.29 -10.10
CA SER A 372 -11.91 -20.87 -9.82
C SER A 372 -11.22 -20.39 -11.08
N TYR A 373 -10.21 -19.51 -10.90
CA TYR A 373 -9.35 -19.10 -12.02
C TYR A 373 -8.73 -20.30 -12.74
N THR A 374 -8.33 -21.32 -11.99
CA THR A 374 -7.76 -22.57 -12.55
C THR A 374 -8.76 -23.30 -13.44
N SER A 375 -10.00 -23.50 -12.97
CA SER A 375 -11.02 -24.21 -13.73
C SER A 375 -11.45 -23.46 -14.99
N VAL A 376 -11.65 -22.14 -14.90
CA VAL A 376 -12.03 -21.34 -16.08
C VAL A 376 -10.90 -21.30 -17.10
N SER A 377 -9.65 -21.12 -16.69
CA SER A 377 -8.51 -21.18 -17.62
C SER A 377 -8.34 -22.55 -18.25
N ALA A 378 -8.55 -23.64 -17.49
CA ALA A 378 -8.54 -24.99 -18.06
C ALA A 378 -9.58 -25.16 -19.17
N ILE A 379 -10.75 -24.50 -19.06
CA ILE A 379 -11.78 -24.53 -20.09
C ILE A 379 -11.40 -23.68 -21.31
N VAL A 380 -11.08 -22.38 -21.09
CA VAL A 380 -10.98 -21.41 -22.21
C VAL A 380 -9.60 -21.37 -22.85
N GLU A 381 -8.55 -21.85 -22.18
CA GLU A 381 -7.16 -21.75 -22.59
C GLU A 381 -6.56 -23.12 -22.88
N ASP A 382 -6.69 -24.09 -21.94
CA ASP A 382 -6.15 -25.45 -22.10
C ASP A 382 -7.09 -26.38 -22.86
N HIS A 383 -8.37 -26.02 -23.00
CA HIS A 383 -9.43 -26.84 -23.59
C HIS A 383 -9.52 -28.24 -22.96
N ASP A 384 -9.37 -28.30 -21.61
CA ASP A 384 -9.38 -29.57 -20.87
C ASP A 384 -10.74 -30.25 -20.97
N PRO A 385 -10.79 -31.52 -21.49
CA PRO A 385 -12.05 -32.19 -21.70
C PRO A 385 -12.80 -32.56 -20.43
N GLY A 386 -12.11 -32.68 -19.31
CA GLY A 386 -12.68 -33.01 -17.99
C GLY A 386 -13.43 -31.82 -17.42
N GLU A 387 -12.77 -30.67 -17.32
CA GLU A 387 -13.37 -29.44 -16.84
C GLU A 387 -14.47 -28.93 -17.80
N THR A 388 -14.27 -29.02 -19.12
CA THR A 388 -15.27 -28.67 -20.13
C THR A 388 -16.55 -29.50 -19.97
N ARG A 389 -16.44 -30.82 -19.75
CA ARG A 389 -17.62 -31.69 -19.53
C ARG A 389 -18.30 -31.41 -18.19
N LYS A 390 -17.53 -31.10 -17.15
CA LYS A 390 -18.05 -30.82 -15.80
C LYS A 390 -18.91 -29.56 -15.75
N TYR A 391 -18.58 -28.57 -16.57
CA TYR A 391 -19.23 -27.25 -16.63
C TYR A 391 -19.79 -26.96 -18.02
N GLU A 392 -20.27 -27.99 -18.75
CA GLU A 392 -20.73 -27.91 -20.14
C GLU A 392 -21.74 -26.77 -20.36
N GLU A 393 -22.64 -26.55 -19.40
CA GLU A 393 -23.65 -25.49 -19.46
C GLU A 393 -23.09 -24.05 -19.37
N LEU A 394 -21.87 -23.87 -18.87
CA LEU A 394 -21.22 -22.56 -18.70
C LEU A 394 -20.19 -22.26 -19.79
N VAL A 395 -19.76 -23.26 -20.54
CA VAL A 395 -18.73 -23.11 -21.58
C VAL A 395 -19.07 -21.99 -22.58
N PRO A 396 -20.28 -21.89 -23.13
CA PRO A 396 -20.61 -20.80 -24.06
C PRO A 396 -20.47 -19.41 -23.44
N MET A 397 -20.78 -19.28 -22.15
CA MET A 397 -20.63 -18.04 -21.40
C MET A 397 -19.13 -17.69 -21.22
N PHE A 398 -18.28 -18.65 -20.87
CA PHE A 398 -16.85 -18.43 -20.71
C PHE A 398 -16.16 -18.08 -22.03
N GLU A 399 -16.53 -18.72 -23.13
CA GLU A 399 -16.02 -18.36 -24.47
C GLU A 399 -16.45 -16.92 -24.85
N MET A 400 -17.68 -16.52 -24.52
CA MET A 400 -18.17 -15.15 -24.73
C MET A 400 -17.43 -14.17 -23.81
N MET A 401 -17.17 -14.51 -22.54
CA MET A 401 -16.38 -13.69 -21.61
C MET A 401 -14.98 -13.44 -22.15
N LEU A 402 -14.31 -14.48 -22.66
CA LEU A 402 -13.00 -14.36 -23.27
C LEU A 402 -13.03 -13.39 -24.45
N HIS A 403 -14.02 -13.54 -25.35
CA HIS A 403 -14.16 -12.68 -26.52
C HIS A 403 -14.43 -11.21 -26.13
N VAL A 404 -15.34 -10.94 -25.19
CA VAL A 404 -15.66 -9.57 -24.74
C VAL A 404 -14.46 -8.95 -24.02
N SER A 405 -13.76 -9.72 -23.19
CA SER A 405 -12.51 -9.30 -22.55
C SER A 405 -11.47 -8.85 -23.58
N ASP A 406 -11.27 -9.64 -24.66
CA ASP A 406 -10.33 -9.28 -25.74
C ASP A 406 -10.70 -7.97 -26.43
N LEU A 407 -12.00 -7.72 -26.66
CA LEU A 407 -12.48 -6.46 -27.23
C LEU A 407 -12.21 -5.27 -26.30
N LEU A 408 -12.53 -5.39 -25.03
CA LEU A 408 -12.31 -4.34 -24.03
C LEU A 408 -10.81 -4.04 -23.88
N ARG A 409 -9.99 -5.08 -23.78
CA ARG A 409 -8.52 -4.98 -23.68
C ARG A 409 -7.92 -4.33 -24.93
N ALA A 410 -8.36 -4.70 -26.13
CA ALA A 410 -7.91 -4.08 -27.37
C ALA A 410 -8.20 -2.57 -27.40
N ASN A 411 -9.37 -2.15 -26.92
CA ASN A 411 -9.74 -0.73 -26.83
C ASN A 411 -8.88 0.02 -25.80
N ARG A 412 -8.58 -0.57 -24.62
CA ARG A 412 -7.67 0.02 -23.64
C ARG A 412 -6.24 0.13 -24.18
N ARG A 413 -5.73 -0.90 -24.86
CA ARG A 413 -4.42 -0.85 -25.52
C ARG A 413 -4.33 0.22 -26.59
N LYS A 414 -5.39 0.44 -27.36
CA LYS A 414 -5.49 1.56 -28.31
C LYS A 414 -5.37 2.93 -27.63
N ARG A 415 -5.94 3.12 -26.45
CA ARG A 415 -5.81 4.36 -25.67
C ARG A 415 -4.38 4.58 -25.16
N GLY A 416 -3.64 3.50 -24.92
CA GLY A 416 -2.27 3.52 -24.41
C GLY A 416 -2.14 3.04 -22.97
N SER A 417 -3.05 2.18 -22.51
CA SER A 417 -2.93 1.52 -21.21
C SER A 417 -1.58 0.80 -21.11
N ILE A 418 -0.90 1.01 -19.98
CA ILE A 418 0.40 0.42 -19.69
C ILE A 418 0.14 -0.88 -18.91
N ASP A 419 0.66 -1.97 -19.41
CA ASP A 419 0.57 -3.29 -18.76
C ASP A 419 1.98 -3.67 -18.28
N PHE A 420 2.19 -3.71 -16.97
CA PHE A 420 3.43 -4.18 -16.39
C PHE A 420 3.21 -5.64 -15.98
N ASP A 421 3.96 -6.53 -16.60
CA ASP A 421 3.91 -7.96 -16.33
C ASP A 421 5.13 -8.34 -15.48
N PHE A 422 4.96 -8.37 -14.17
CA PHE A 422 5.99 -8.81 -13.22
C PHE A 422 5.58 -10.12 -12.56
N ASP A 423 6.55 -10.99 -12.39
CA ASP A 423 6.36 -12.24 -11.66
C ASP A 423 6.01 -11.96 -10.19
N GLU A 424 4.87 -12.45 -9.74
CA GLU A 424 4.45 -12.42 -8.35
C GLU A 424 4.80 -13.74 -7.65
N SER A 425 5.18 -13.65 -6.38
CA SER A 425 5.55 -14.83 -5.60
C SER A 425 4.30 -15.60 -5.16
N LYS A 426 4.30 -16.92 -5.36
CA LYS A 426 3.35 -17.84 -4.74
C LYS A 426 4.05 -18.64 -3.64
N ILE A 427 3.85 -18.23 -2.39
CA ILE A 427 4.43 -18.90 -1.22
C ILE A 427 3.42 -19.91 -0.67
N LYS A 428 3.84 -21.19 -0.55
CA LYS A 428 3.04 -22.24 0.08
C LYS A 428 3.57 -22.52 1.48
N ILE A 429 2.69 -22.54 2.44
CA ILE A 429 2.98 -22.86 3.85
C ILE A 429 2.30 -24.17 4.24
N ASP A 430 2.84 -24.86 5.25
CA ASP A 430 2.21 -26.04 5.89
C ASP A 430 1.26 -25.63 7.02
N SER A 431 0.68 -26.63 7.71
CA SER A 431 -0.21 -26.43 8.85
C SER A 431 0.47 -25.76 10.07
N ASP A 432 1.79 -25.79 10.13
CA ASP A 432 2.60 -25.19 11.20
C ASP A 432 3.08 -23.78 10.82
N GLY A 433 2.62 -23.23 9.68
CA GLY A 433 2.97 -21.89 9.18
C GLY A 433 4.37 -21.79 8.57
N LYS A 434 5.07 -22.93 8.34
CA LYS A 434 6.40 -22.95 7.70
C LYS A 434 6.29 -22.98 6.20
N VAL A 435 7.23 -22.30 5.53
CA VAL A 435 7.29 -22.27 4.07
C VAL A 435 7.75 -23.60 3.52
N VAL A 436 6.90 -24.21 2.69
CA VAL A 436 7.17 -25.49 2.00
C VAL A 436 7.81 -25.24 0.63
N SER A 437 7.31 -24.26 -0.11
CA SER A 437 7.82 -23.93 -1.45
C SER A 437 7.51 -22.49 -1.81
N ILE A 438 8.37 -21.93 -2.66
CA ILE A 438 8.16 -20.64 -3.31
C ILE A 438 8.21 -20.85 -4.82
N GLY A 439 7.23 -20.33 -5.52
CA GLY A 439 7.12 -20.36 -6.97
C GLY A 439 6.58 -19.04 -7.51
N VAL A 440 6.36 -18.98 -8.81
CA VAL A 440 5.72 -17.85 -9.49
C VAL A 440 4.22 -18.07 -9.53
N TYR A 441 3.45 -17.00 -9.30
CA TYR A 441 2.01 -17.00 -9.55
C TYR A 441 1.77 -16.83 -11.04
N GLU A 442 1.15 -17.83 -11.66
CA GLU A 442 0.80 -17.77 -13.07
C GLU A 442 -0.49 -16.97 -13.26
N ARG A 443 -0.37 -15.77 -13.83
CA ARG A 443 -1.52 -14.99 -14.30
C ARG A 443 -2.02 -15.59 -15.60
N ARG A 444 -3.27 -16.03 -15.60
CA ARG A 444 -3.88 -16.74 -16.73
C ARG A 444 -5.05 -15.94 -17.32
N ARG A 445 -5.62 -16.41 -18.42
CA ARG A 445 -6.71 -15.72 -19.15
C ARG A 445 -7.95 -15.45 -18.31
N SER A 446 -8.28 -16.33 -17.36
CA SER A 446 -9.41 -16.13 -16.44
C SER A 446 -9.21 -14.91 -15.53
N ASN A 447 -7.98 -14.68 -15.05
CA ASN A 447 -7.65 -13.49 -14.27
C ASN A 447 -7.85 -12.21 -15.09
N GLU A 448 -7.42 -12.27 -16.36
CA GLU A 448 -7.55 -11.14 -17.29
C GLU A 448 -9.00 -10.81 -17.62
N ILE A 449 -9.87 -11.83 -17.76
CA ILE A 449 -11.30 -11.64 -18.01
C ILE A 449 -11.96 -10.84 -16.88
N ILE A 450 -11.74 -11.27 -15.62
CA ILE A 450 -12.31 -10.61 -14.46
C ILE A 450 -11.78 -9.19 -14.32
N GLU A 451 -10.46 -9.01 -14.45
CA GLU A 451 -9.85 -7.68 -14.44
C GLU A 451 -10.47 -6.74 -15.46
N ASP A 452 -10.65 -7.19 -16.72
CA ASP A 452 -11.23 -6.37 -17.80
C ASP A 452 -12.65 -5.93 -17.48
N PHE A 453 -13.46 -6.81 -16.89
CA PHE A 453 -14.84 -6.49 -16.51
C PHE A 453 -14.90 -5.56 -15.29
N MET A 454 -14.00 -5.75 -14.32
CA MET A 454 -13.89 -4.85 -13.17
C MET A 454 -13.44 -3.45 -13.61
N LEU A 455 -12.45 -3.37 -14.50
CA LEU A 455 -12.00 -2.09 -15.06
C LEU A 455 -13.13 -1.39 -15.83
N ALA A 456 -13.89 -2.14 -16.63
CA ALA A 456 -15.04 -1.58 -17.37
C ALA A 456 -16.11 -1.00 -16.43
N ALA A 457 -16.45 -1.71 -15.36
CA ALA A 457 -17.41 -1.24 -14.37
C ALA A 457 -16.87 -0.01 -13.60
N ASN A 458 -15.62 -0.04 -13.14
CA ASN A 458 -15.00 1.06 -12.42
C ASN A 458 -14.91 2.35 -13.27
N GLU A 459 -14.54 2.23 -14.56
CA GLU A 459 -14.51 3.37 -15.50
C GLU A 459 -15.93 3.92 -15.71
N THR A 460 -16.92 3.05 -15.94
CA THR A 460 -18.32 3.45 -16.20
C THR A 460 -18.94 4.20 -15.03
N ILE A 461 -18.76 3.68 -13.79
CA ILE A 461 -19.24 4.32 -12.56
C ILE A 461 -18.55 5.68 -12.36
N ALA A 462 -17.22 5.74 -12.51
CA ALA A 462 -16.49 6.99 -12.33
C ALA A 462 -16.90 8.08 -13.34
N GLU A 463 -17.10 7.71 -14.60
CA GLU A 463 -17.55 8.64 -15.63
C GLU A 463 -18.97 9.16 -15.35
N ASP A 464 -19.89 8.27 -14.98
CA ASP A 464 -21.28 8.62 -14.70
C ASP A 464 -21.39 9.64 -13.54
N TYR A 465 -20.71 9.39 -12.43
CA TYR A 465 -20.73 10.27 -11.26
C TYR A 465 -19.92 11.55 -11.45
N PHE A 466 -18.91 11.55 -12.29
CA PHE A 466 -18.20 12.78 -12.69
C PHE A 466 -19.11 13.75 -13.43
N TRP A 467 -19.88 13.26 -14.41
CA TRP A 467 -20.78 14.11 -15.20
C TRP A 467 -22.03 14.55 -14.43
N GLN A 468 -22.39 13.86 -13.35
CA GLN A 468 -23.46 14.29 -12.45
C GLN A 468 -23.01 15.38 -11.47
N ASP A 469 -21.72 15.73 -11.41
CA ASP A 469 -21.13 16.73 -10.51
C ASP A 469 -21.43 16.44 -9.03
N ILE A 470 -21.36 15.16 -8.64
CA ILE A 470 -21.60 14.67 -7.30
C ILE A 470 -20.26 14.48 -6.60
N PRO A 471 -20.10 14.90 -5.31
CA PRO A 471 -18.90 14.59 -4.53
C PRO A 471 -18.64 13.08 -4.52
N PHE A 472 -17.44 12.69 -4.95
CA PHE A 472 -17.10 11.29 -5.18
C PHE A 472 -15.65 11.00 -4.82
N GLU A 473 -15.29 9.73 -4.59
CA GLU A 473 -13.94 9.28 -4.33
C GLU A 473 -13.40 8.54 -5.57
N TYR A 474 -12.37 9.13 -6.19
CA TYR A 474 -11.73 8.60 -7.39
C TYR A 474 -10.42 7.89 -7.04
N ARG A 475 -10.01 6.96 -7.89
CA ARG A 475 -8.68 6.37 -7.89
C ARG A 475 -7.85 7.07 -8.96
N VAL A 476 -6.91 7.88 -8.56
CA VAL A 476 -6.11 8.71 -9.47
C VAL A 476 -4.66 8.25 -9.53
N HIS A 477 -4.09 8.33 -10.73
CA HIS A 477 -2.67 8.07 -10.96
C HIS A 477 -2.11 9.22 -11.80
N GLU A 478 -1.38 10.09 -11.13
CA GLU A 478 -0.86 11.31 -11.74
C GLU A 478 0.22 11.03 -12.78
N THR A 479 0.45 11.97 -13.67
CA THR A 479 1.54 11.93 -14.65
C THR A 479 2.90 11.85 -13.94
N PRO A 480 3.86 11.04 -14.44
CA PRO A 480 5.22 10.96 -13.92
C PRO A 480 5.96 12.30 -13.91
N ASP A 481 6.91 12.46 -13.00
CA ASP A 481 7.73 13.67 -12.95
C ASP A 481 8.67 13.74 -14.15
N ALA A 482 8.73 14.92 -14.80
CA ALA A 482 9.52 15.12 -16.02
C ALA A 482 11.01 14.79 -15.84
N ASP A 483 11.60 15.11 -14.67
CA ASP A 483 13.01 14.82 -14.37
C ASP A 483 13.27 13.30 -14.31
N ARG A 484 12.34 12.52 -13.74
CA ARG A 484 12.45 11.05 -13.71
C ARG A 484 12.30 10.42 -15.08
N VAL A 485 11.42 10.99 -15.90
CA VAL A 485 11.23 10.56 -17.30
C VAL A 485 12.48 10.84 -18.12
N GLU A 486 13.16 11.97 -17.89
CA GLU A 486 14.43 12.29 -18.54
C GLU A 486 15.56 11.32 -18.15
N GLN A 487 15.64 10.95 -16.87
CA GLN A 487 16.58 9.92 -16.39
C GLN A 487 16.31 8.56 -17.04
N LEU A 488 15.03 8.16 -17.17
CA LEU A 488 14.65 6.95 -17.88
C LEU A 488 15.06 7.02 -19.36
N ALA A 489 14.83 8.16 -20.01
CA ALA A 489 15.22 8.35 -21.42
C ALA A 489 16.75 8.24 -21.64
N LEU A 490 17.55 8.78 -20.71
CA LEU A 490 19.01 8.62 -20.72
C LEU A 490 19.44 7.17 -20.58
N LEU A 491 18.84 6.44 -19.62
CA LEU A 491 19.10 5.00 -19.46
C LEU A 491 18.78 4.22 -20.75
N ILE A 492 17.61 4.47 -21.34
CA ILE A 492 17.17 3.77 -22.56
C ILE A 492 18.08 4.06 -23.75
N SER A 493 18.67 5.27 -23.82
CA SER A 493 19.62 5.63 -24.88
C SER A 493 20.88 4.74 -24.87
N ASN A 494 21.31 4.22 -23.70
CA ASN A 494 22.45 3.31 -23.60
C ASN A 494 22.20 1.97 -24.27
N PHE A 495 20.93 1.57 -24.43
CA PHE A 495 20.52 0.38 -25.20
C PHE A 495 20.26 0.69 -26.69
N GLY A 496 20.69 1.86 -27.17
CA GLY A 496 20.50 2.25 -28.57
C GLY A 496 19.05 2.57 -28.95
N MET A 497 18.20 2.78 -27.96
CA MET A 497 16.77 3.07 -28.18
C MET A 497 16.46 4.55 -27.92
N TYR A 498 15.45 5.02 -28.65
CA TYR A 498 14.94 6.38 -28.45
C TYR A 498 13.58 6.34 -27.75
N PHE A 499 13.50 7.03 -26.60
CA PHE A 499 12.26 7.26 -25.86
C PHE A 499 11.83 8.71 -26.02
N LYS A 500 10.68 8.90 -26.65
CA LYS A 500 10.14 10.24 -26.92
C LYS A 500 9.46 10.79 -25.67
N ALA A 501 10.24 11.39 -24.78
CA ALA A 501 9.69 12.14 -23.66
C ALA A 501 9.85 13.63 -23.92
N SER A 502 8.75 14.38 -24.02
CA SER A 502 8.81 15.84 -23.95
C SER A 502 8.41 16.26 -22.53
N LYS A 503 9.13 17.22 -21.94
CA LYS A 503 8.82 17.76 -20.60
C LYS A 503 7.39 18.28 -20.47
N GLU A 504 6.75 18.63 -21.57
CA GLU A 504 5.42 19.25 -21.61
C GLU A 504 4.28 18.27 -21.90
N ASN A 505 4.57 17.05 -22.38
CA ASN A 505 3.52 16.12 -22.83
C ASN A 505 3.95 14.66 -22.70
N ILE A 506 3.92 14.16 -21.46
CA ILE A 506 4.20 12.76 -21.16
C ILE A 506 2.90 11.98 -21.33
N HIS A 507 2.84 11.11 -22.35
CA HIS A 507 1.64 10.32 -22.64
C HIS A 507 1.86 8.83 -22.32
N PRO A 508 0.92 8.12 -21.69
CA PRO A 508 1.04 6.69 -21.35
C PRO A 508 1.43 5.81 -22.52
N LYS A 509 0.95 6.14 -23.73
CA LYS A 509 1.24 5.41 -24.97
C LYS A 509 2.73 5.32 -25.33
N GLU A 510 3.54 6.27 -24.90
CA GLU A 510 5.00 6.20 -25.15
C GLU A 510 5.65 5.15 -24.23
N PHE A 511 5.19 4.99 -22.99
CA PHE A 511 5.60 3.91 -22.10
C PHE A 511 5.15 2.55 -22.62
N GLN A 512 3.90 2.44 -23.08
CA GLN A 512 3.39 1.21 -23.72
C GLN A 512 4.28 0.79 -24.88
N LYS A 513 4.59 1.70 -25.83
CA LYS A 513 5.48 1.41 -26.95
C LYS A 513 6.89 1.01 -26.52
N LEU A 514 7.39 1.61 -25.43
CA LEU A 514 8.67 1.23 -24.86
C LEU A 514 8.64 -0.23 -24.38
N LEU A 515 7.65 -0.58 -23.56
CA LEU A 515 7.50 -1.93 -23.01
C LEU A 515 7.27 -2.97 -24.14
N ASP A 516 6.46 -2.66 -25.13
CA ASP A 516 6.26 -3.54 -26.29
C ASP A 516 7.56 -3.78 -27.09
N ARG A 517 8.49 -2.81 -27.13
CA ARG A 517 9.76 -2.93 -27.87
C ARG A 517 10.79 -3.78 -27.14
N ILE A 518 10.79 -3.73 -25.80
CA ILE A 518 11.79 -4.44 -24.99
C ILE A 518 11.37 -5.87 -24.67
N LYS A 519 10.16 -6.26 -25.02
CA LYS A 519 9.62 -7.59 -24.72
C LYS A 519 10.48 -8.69 -25.34
N GLY A 520 10.98 -9.60 -24.48
CA GLY A 520 11.89 -10.68 -24.86
C GLY A 520 13.37 -10.28 -24.96
N GLU A 521 13.72 -9.02 -24.73
CA GLU A 521 15.11 -8.56 -24.73
C GLU A 521 15.78 -8.80 -23.35
N PRO A 522 17.09 -9.02 -23.28
CA PRO A 522 17.80 -9.29 -22.03
C PRO A 522 17.64 -8.19 -20.96
N TYR A 523 17.36 -6.95 -21.37
CA TYR A 523 17.18 -5.78 -20.50
C TYR A 523 15.70 -5.46 -20.21
N GLU A 524 14.76 -6.33 -20.59
CA GLU A 524 13.31 -6.14 -20.37
C GLU A 524 13.00 -5.85 -18.90
N ASN A 525 13.48 -6.69 -17.98
CA ASN A 525 13.24 -6.54 -16.56
C ASN A 525 13.79 -5.21 -16.00
N LEU A 526 15.01 -4.81 -16.43
CA LEU A 526 15.59 -3.54 -16.03
C LEU A 526 14.71 -2.36 -16.44
N VAL A 527 14.42 -2.28 -17.73
CA VAL A 527 13.70 -1.12 -18.30
C VAL A 527 12.28 -1.06 -17.74
N SER A 528 11.60 -2.21 -17.60
CA SER A 528 10.26 -2.29 -17.00
C SER A 528 10.25 -1.81 -15.54
N ARG A 529 11.21 -2.27 -14.71
CA ARG A 529 11.34 -1.81 -13.32
C ARG A 529 11.69 -0.33 -13.22
N MET A 530 12.56 0.19 -14.09
CA MET A 530 12.89 1.61 -14.12
C MET A 530 11.72 2.45 -14.61
N ALA A 531 10.98 1.99 -15.61
CA ALA A 531 9.75 2.63 -16.07
C ALA A 531 8.70 2.69 -14.94
N LEU A 532 8.49 1.60 -14.19
CA LEU A 532 7.61 1.59 -13.03
C LEU A 532 8.06 2.56 -11.93
N ARG A 533 9.36 2.60 -11.60
CA ARG A 533 9.91 3.54 -10.61
C ARG A 533 9.78 5.00 -11.01
N THR A 534 9.64 5.29 -12.29
CA THR A 534 9.40 6.64 -12.82
C THR A 534 7.96 7.09 -12.54
N MET A 535 7.02 6.14 -12.44
CA MET A 535 5.61 6.41 -12.14
C MET A 535 5.43 6.97 -10.73
N LYS A 536 4.40 7.77 -10.55
CA LYS A 536 3.89 8.11 -9.23
C LYS A 536 3.06 6.95 -8.69
N GLN A 537 2.85 6.93 -7.39
CA GLN A 537 1.93 5.96 -6.79
C GLN A 537 0.49 6.43 -6.98
N ALA A 538 -0.42 5.52 -7.31
CA ALA A 538 -1.84 5.81 -7.35
C ALA A 538 -2.36 6.12 -5.93
N LYS A 539 -3.37 6.98 -5.83
CA LYS A 539 -3.99 7.40 -4.57
C LYS A 539 -5.49 7.60 -4.74
N TYR A 540 -6.20 7.65 -3.63
CA TYR A 540 -7.59 8.12 -3.62
C TYR A 540 -7.64 9.64 -3.55
N SER A 541 -8.62 10.25 -4.20
CA SER A 541 -8.78 11.71 -4.27
C SER A 541 -10.22 12.07 -4.61
N THR A 542 -10.66 13.24 -4.16
CA THR A 542 -11.92 13.85 -4.59
C THR A 542 -11.79 14.56 -5.94
N GLU A 543 -10.56 14.89 -6.36
CA GLU A 543 -10.26 15.47 -7.67
C GLU A 543 -10.02 14.38 -8.70
N CYS A 544 -10.82 14.34 -9.77
CA CYS A 544 -10.68 13.38 -10.86
C CYS A 544 -9.61 13.82 -11.85
N THR A 545 -8.33 13.52 -11.55
CA THR A 545 -7.20 13.86 -12.44
C THR A 545 -6.89 12.79 -13.49
N GLY A 546 -7.67 11.68 -13.49
CA GLY A 546 -7.47 10.54 -14.37
C GLY A 546 -6.45 9.51 -13.82
N HIS A 547 -6.28 8.43 -14.58
CA HIS A 547 -5.38 7.35 -14.21
C HIS A 547 -4.36 7.09 -15.32
N PHE A 548 -3.11 7.57 -15.12
CA PHE A 548 -2.06 7.52 -16.12
C PHE A 548 -1.77 6.10 -16.62
N GLY A 549 -1.56 5.13 -15.72
CA GLY A 549 -1.24 3.75 -16.08
C GLY A 549 -2.34 3.08 -16.93
N LEU A 550 -3.61 3.30 -16.58
CA LEU A 550 -4.77 2.78 -17.32
C LEU A 550 -5.12 3.62 -18.57
N SER A 551 -4.48 4.78 -18.73
CA SER A 551 -4.79 5.72 -19.81
C SER A 551 -6.28 6.06 -19.90
N CYS A 552 -6.95 6.23 -18.75
CA CYS A 552 -8.36 6.62 -18.68
C CYS A 552 -8.53 7.98 -17.96
N LYS A 553 -9.62 8.68 -18.32
CA LYS A 553 -9.93 9.99 -17.75
C LYS A 553 -10.65 9.90 -16.41
N TYR A 554 -11.45 8.87 -16.23
CA TYR A 554 -12.31 8.65 -15.08
C TYR A 554 -12.02 7.25 -14.54
N TYR A 555 -11.74 7.14 -13.25
CA TYR A 555 -11.53 5.84 -12.63
C TYR A 555 -11.82 5.91 -11.13
N CYS A 556 -12.51 4.91 -10.63
CA CYS A 556 -12.76 4.72 -9.21
C CYS A 556 -12.57 3.23 -8.84
N HIS A 557 -12.62 2.93 -7.57
CA HIS A 557 -12.73 1.57 -7.08
C HIS A 557 -14.15 1.33 -6.59
N PHE A 558 -14.93 0.53 -7.33
CA PHE A 558 -16.32 0.19 -7.06
C PHE A 558 -16.51 -1.29 -6.71
N THR A 559 -15.61 -2.14 -7.14
CA THR A 559 -15.84 -3.58 -7.31
C THR A 559 -15.46 -4.44 -6.10
N SER A 560 -15.01 -3.86 -4.96
CA SER A 560 -14.60 -4.66 -3.80
C SER A 560 -14.93 -4.03 -2.45
N PRO A 561 -16.20 -3.77 -2.11
CA PRO A 561 -16.61 -3.11 -0.86
C PRO A 561 -16.45 -3.99 0.40
N ILE A 562 -16.29 -5.30 0.27
CA ILE A 562 -16.01 -6.18 1.42
C ILE A 562 -14.61 -5.90 1.99
N ARG A 563 -13.66 -5.57 1.11
CA ARG A 563 -12.25 -5.46 1.47
C ARG A 563 -11.64 -4.07 1.28
N ARG A 564 -12.34 -3.10 0.70
CA ARG A 564 -11.85 -1.72 0.52
C ARG A 564 -12.92 -0.71 0.95
N TYR A 565 -12.56 0.20 1.83
CA TYR A 565 -13.48 1.24 2.32
C TYR A 565 -13.85 2.29 1.25
N PRO A 566 -12.97 2.71 0.32
CA PRO A 566 -13.39 3.60 -0.79
C PRO A 566 -14.57 3.06 -1.58
N ASP A 567 -14.58 1.77 -1.90
CA ASP A 567 -15.69 1.11 -2.60
C ASP A 567 -16.97 1.17 -1.76
N LEU A 568 -16.87 0.85 -0.47
CA LEU A 568 -17.99 0.97 0.47
C LEU A 568 -18.53 2.39 0.53
N GLN A 569 -17.64 3.39 0.57
CA GLN A 569 -18.02 4.80 0.62
C GLN A 569 -18.74 5.25 -0.64
N ILE A 570 -18.24 4.92 -1.84
CA ILE A 570 -18.94 5.31 -3.08
C ILE A 570 -20.24 4.54 -3.28
N HIS A 571 -20.34 3.27 -2.86
CA HIS A 571 -21.61 2.53 -2.87
C HIS A 571 -22.71 3.26 -2.09
N ARG A 572 -22.35 3.87 -0.96
CA ARG A 572 -23.28 4.67 -0.14
C ARG A 572 -23.79 5.88 -0.92
N ILE A 573 -22.88 6.64 -1.56
CA ILE A 573 -23.23 7.81 -2.38
C ILE A 573 -24.12 7.39 -3.56
N ILE A 574 -23.76 6.32 -4.25
CA ILE A 574 -24.52 5.77 -5.38
C ILE A 574 -25.96 5.43 -4.96
N LYS A 575 -26.13 4.73 -3.84
CA LYS A 575 -27.45 4.34 -3.36
C LYS A 575 -28.29 5.54 -2.91
N GLU A 576 -27.70 6.54 -2.27
CA GLU A 576 -28.42 7.78 -1.93
C GLU A 576 -28.90 8.50 -3.18
N ASN A 577 -28.06 8.54 -4.23
CA ASN A 577 -28.45 9.11 -5.53
C ASN A 577 -29.59 8.34 -6.19
N ILE A 578 -29.49 7.00 -6.28
CA ILE A 578 -30.55 6.14 -6.86
C ILE A 578 -31.91 6.35 -6.13
N HIS A 579 -31.88 6.54 -4.82
CA HIS A 579 -33.09 6.78 -4.02
C HIS A 579 -33.54 8.24 -3.97
N GLY A 580 -32.86 9.16 -4.66
CA GLY A 580 -33.18 10.59 -4.62
C GLY A 580 -33.00 11.23 -3.25
N ARG A 581 -32.11 10.68 -2.42
CA ARG A 581 -31.82 11.16 -1.05
C ARG A 581 -30.60 12.07 -0.99
N LEU A 582 -29.91 12.28 -2.09
CA LEU A 582 -28.72 13.13 -2.18
C LEU A 582 -29.13 14.60 -2.30
N ASP A 583 -29.66 15.16 -1.20
CA ASP A 583 -30.05 16.56 -1.09
C ASP A 583 -28.81 17.46 -0.84
N SER A 584 -29.01 18.79 -0.82
CA SER A 584 -27.92 19.75 -0.62
C SER A 584 -27.15 19.54 0.69
N ARG A 585 -27.77 19.02 1.77
CA ARG A 585 -27.09 18.74 3.03
C ARG A 585 -26.20 17.51 2.90
N ARG A 586 -26.65 16.48 2.16
CA ARG A 586 -25.83 15.30 1.94
C ARG A 586 -24.67 15.59 1.01
N ILE A 587 -24.85 16.44 -0.01
CA ILE A 587 -23.77 16.92 -0.88
C ILE A 587 -22.73 17.69 -0.04
N GLU A 588 -23.17 18.65 0.79
CA GLU A 588 -22.27 19.38 1.67
C GLU A 588 -21.53 18.47 2.66
N HIS A 589 -22.24 17.51 3.25
CA HIS A 589 -21.64 16.50 4.13
C HIS A 589 -20.51 15.74 3.43
N TYR A 590 -20.76 15.18 2.23
CA TYR A 590 -19.74 14.47 1.50
C TYR A 590 -18.58 15.37 1.08
N SER A 591 -18.83 16.59 0.63
CA SER A 591 -17.79 17.56 0.31
C SER A 591 -16.87 17.88 1.51
N MET A 592 -17.39 17.83 2.74
CA MET A 592 -16.59 18.07 3.94
C MET A 592 -15.75 16.87 4.39
N ILE A 593 -16.21 15.62 4.15
CA ILE A 593 -15.55 14.45 4.72
C ILE A 593 -14.63 13.73 3.73
N LEU A 594 -14.94 13.75 2.43
CA LEU A 594 -14.29 12.86 1.47
C LEU A 594 -12.80 13.13 1.29
N ASP A 595 -12.32 14.37 1.36
CA ASP A 595 -10.88 14.66 1.26
C ASP A 595 -10.10 13.92 2.35
N ARG A 596 -10.57 14.01 3.59
CA ARG A 596 -9.94 13.31 4.71
C ARG A 596 -10.07 11.79 4.56
N VAL A 597 -11.22 11.30 4.10
CA VAL A 597 -11.44 9.86 3.90
C VAL A 597 -10.51 9.31 2.82
N ALA A 598 -10.35 10.01 1.71
CA ALA A 598 -9.47 9.61 0.61
C ALA A 598 -7.99 9.57 1.02
N ASP A 599 -7.53 10.58 1.77
CA ASP A 599 -6.17 10.61 2.32
C ASP A 599 -5.92 9.48 3.31
N ASP A 600 -6.88 9.23 4.21
CA ASP A 600 -6.83 8.14 5.18
C ASP A 600 -6.79 6.78 4.50
N ASN A 601 -7.64 6.55 3.50
CA ASN A 601 -7.68 5.32 2.71
C ASN A 601 -6.36 5.09 1.99
N SER A 602 -5.79 6.10 1.35
CA SER A 602 -4.50 6.01 0.67
C SER A 602 -3.35 5.65 1.63
N ARG A 603 -3.37 6.19 2.86
CA ARG A 603 -2.36 5.84 3.89
C ARG A 603 -2.52 4.41 4.39
N LYS A 604 -3.75 3.95 4.61
CA LYS A 604 -4.06 2.61 5.11
C LYS A 604 -3.76 1.53 4.08
N GLU A 605 -4.06 1.79 2.81
CA GLU A 605 -3.68 0.94 1.69
C GLU A 605 -2.16 0.74 1.64
N ARG A 606 -1.36 1.83 1.64
CA ARG A 606 0.11 1.73 1.66
C ARG A 606 0.63 0.97 2.88
N ARG A 607 0.00 1.13 4.03
CA ARG A 607 0.35 0.40 5.26
C ARG A 607 0.08 -1.11 5.12
N ALA A 608 -1.03 -1.50 4.52
CA ALA A 608 -1.35 -2.90 4.24
C ALA A 608 -0.36 -3.50 3.22
N GLU A 609 -0.09 -2.80 2.11
CA GLU A 609 0.92 -3.21 1.12
C GLU A 609 2.33 -3.35 1.72
N GLU A 610 2.71 -2.48 2.66
CA GLU A 610 3.98 -2.58 3.37
C GLU A 610 4.03 -3.84 4.24
N ALA A 611 2.94 -4.16 4.94
CA ALA A 611 2.84 -5.37 5.74
C ALA A 611 2.94 -6.64 4.88
N GLU A 612 2.20 -6.69 3.79
CA GLU A 612 2.22 -7.80 2.83
C GLU A 612 3.63 -8.05 2.30
N ARG A 613 4.31 -7.01 1.81
CA ARG A 613 5.70 -7.10 1.34
C ARG A 613 6.69 -7.52 2.42
N ASP A 614 6.50 -7.01 3.64
CA ASP A 614 7.40 -7.31 4.75
C ASP A 614 7.25 -8.75 5.23
N VAL A 615 6.02 -9.27 5.27
CA VAL A 615 5.75 -10.68 5.58
C VAL A 615 6.23 -11.59 4.46
N GLU A 616 6.04 -11.22 3.20
CA GLU A 616 6.58 -11.96 2.05
C GLU A 616 8.11 -12.09 2.13
N LYS A 617 8.82 -10.97 2.36
CA LYS A 617 10.28 -10.98 2.56
C LYS A 617 10.69 -11.86 3.71
N LEU A 618 9.99 -11.78 4.85
CA LEU A 618 10.26 -12.58 6.02
C LEU A 618 10.13 -14.09 5.71
N LYS A 619 9.07 -14.48 5.00
CA LYS A 619 8.84 -15.87 4.59
C LYS A 619 9.87 -16.36 3.57
N LYS A 620 10.33 -15.50 2.66
CA LYS A 620 11.46 -15.79 1.75
C LYS A 620 12.77 -16.02 2.52
N VAL A 621 13.06 -15.19 3.53
CA VAL A 621 14.23 -15.37 4.41
C VAL A 621 14.13 -16.67 5.22
N GLU A 622 12.95 -16.98 5.76
CA GLU A 622 12.69 -18.23 6.47
C GLU A 622 12.96 -19.45 5.58
N TYR A 623 12.43 -19.45 4.36
CA TYR A 623 12.68 -20.51 3.37
C TYR A 623 14.17 -20.66 3.07
N MET A 624 14.86 -19.59 2.75
CA MET A 624 16.28 -19.61 2.38
C MET A 624 17.21 -19.96 3.54
N SER A 625 16.76 -19.83 4.79
CA SER A 625 17.56 -20.23 5.96
C SER A 625 17.85 -21.74 5.98
N ALA A 626 16.95 -22.55 5.43
CA ALA A 626 17.14 -24.00 5.28
C ALA A 626 18.04 -24.39 4.09
N HIS A 627 18.35 -23.41 3.22
CA HIS A 627 19.09 -23.62 1.96
C HIS A 627 20.48 -22.95 1.98
N ILE A 628 20.99 -22.59 3.15
CA ILE A 628 22.34 -21.99 3.30
C ILE A 628 23.39 -22.99 2.78
N GLY A 629 24.29 -22.50 1.90
CA GLY A 629 25.32 -23.29 1.26
C GLY A 629 24.91 -23.94 -0.08
N GLU A 630 23.65 -23.89 -0.44
CA GLU A 630 23.16 -24.37 -1.75
C GLU A 630 23.45 -23.35 -2.87
N VAL A 631 23.58 -23.84 -4.09
CA VAL A 631 23.89 -23.06 -5.28
C VAL A 631 22.66 -22.97 -6.19
N TYR A 632 22.41 -21.77 -6.70
CA TYR A 632 21.29 -21.46 -7.57
C TYR A 632 21.75 -20.66 -8.78
N ASP A 633 21.08 -20.85 -9.90
CA ASP A 633 21.14 -19.95 -11.04
C ASP A 633 20.16 -18.78 -10.79
N GLY A 634 20.56 -17.58 -11.14
CA GLY A 634 19.76 -16.37 -11.03
C GLY A 634 20.18 -15.33 -12.03
N PHE A 635 19.64 -14.15 -11.93
CA PHE A 635 20.02 -13.00 -12.75
C PHE A 635 20.18 -11.75 -11.88
N VAL A 636 21.03 -10.84 -12.31
CA VAL A 636 21.23 -9.57 -11.63
C VAL A 636 19.98 -8.72 -11.75
N SER A 637 19.30 -8.45 -10.64
CA SER A 637 18.05 -7.67 -10.58
C SER A 637 18.28 -6.19 -10.26
N GLY A 638 19.45 -5.84 -9.71
CA GLY A 638 19.79 -4.47 -9.36
C GLY A 638 21.27 -4.30 -9.02
N VAL A 639 21.79 -3.10 -9.26
CA VAL A 639 23.18 -2.75 -8.92
C VAL A 639 23.24 -1.47 -8.11
N THR A 640 24.17 -1.40 -7.18
CA THR A 640 24.41 -0.26 -6.29
C THR A 640 25.89 -0.12 -6.02
N ASN A 641 26.33 1.00 -5.45
CA ASN A 641 27.71 1.19 -5.02
C ASN A 641 28.18 0.23 -3.91
N ARG A 642 27.28 -0.56 -3.30
CA ARG A 642 27.60 -1.53 -2.24
C ARG A 642 27.64 -2.97 -2.76
N GLY A 643 27.20 -3.21 -3.98
CA GLY A 643 27.08 -4.54 -4.58
C GLY A 643 25.84 -4.67 -5.45
N MET A 644 25.44 -5.90 -5.70
CA MET A 644 24.34 -6.19 -6.61
C MET A 644 23.27 -7.08 -5.96
N PHE A 645 22.03 -6.90 -6.38
CA PHE A 645 20.92 -7.78 -6.08
C PHE A 645 20.85 -8.86 -7.15
N VAL A 646 20.55 -10.07 -6.73
CA VAL A 646 20.35 -11.23 -7.61
C VAL A 646 19.00 -11.84 -7.29
N GLU A 647 18.19 -12.03 -8.31
CA GLU A 647 16.88 -12.68 -8.22
C GLU A 647 16.94 -14.09 -8.78
N LEU A 648 16.36 -15.02 -8.05
CA LEU A 648 16.26 -16.42 -8.43
C LEU A 648 14.98 -16.68 -9.24
N PRO A 649 14.86 -17.77 -10.01
CA PRO A 649 13.67 -18.10 -10.79
C PRO A 649 12.38 -18.24 -9.97
N ASN A 650 12.50 -18.43 -8.67
CA ASN A 650 11.38 -18.48 -7.72
C ASN A 650 11.08 -17.13 -7.06
N THR A 651 11.54 -16.02 -7.64
CA THR A 651 11.34 -14.65 -7.15
C THR A 651 12.02 -14.30 -5.83
N VAL A 652 12.87 -15.16 -5.29
CA VAL A 652 13.69 -14.84 -4.13
C VAL A 652 14.84 -13.93 -4.55
N GLU A 653 14.94 -12.76 -3.92
CA GLU A 653 16.03 -11.82 -4.16
C GLU A 653 16.99 -11.81 -2.97
N GLY A 654 18.29 -11.81 -3.27
CA GLY A 654 19.36 -11.68 -2.28
C GLY A 654 20.44 -10.71 -2.73
N PHE A 655 21.33 -10.34 -1.82
CA PHE A 655 22.36 -9.33 -2.04
C PHE A 655 23.77 -9.94 -2.07
N VAL A 656 24.53 -9.60 -3.10
CA VAL A 656 25.95 -9.87 -3.20
C VAL A 656 26.71 -8.60 -2.85
N ASN A 657 27.43 -8.59 -1.73
CA ASN A 657 28.23 -7.44 -1.32
C ASN A 657 29.45 -7.29 -2.23
N VAL A 658 29.80 -6.05 -2.62
CA VAL A 658 31.00 -5.78 -3.44
C VAL A 658 32.27 -6.31 -2.79
N ALA A 659 32.36 -6.34 -1.46
CA ALA A 659 33.50 -6.92 -0.72
C ALA A 659 33.62 -8.45 -0.86
N ASP A 660 32.57 -9.14 -1.30
CA ASP A 660 32.53 -10.58 -1.56
C ASP A 660 32.84 -10.92 -3.03
N MET A 661 32.96 -9.91 -3.91
CA MET A 661 33.35 -10.07 -5.31
C MET A 661 34.87 -10.11 -5.38
N ARG A 662 35.46 -11.36 -5.46
CA ARG A 662 36.88 -11.61 -5.16
C ARG A 662 37.80 -11.62 -6.37
N ASP A 663 37.22 -11.64 -7.58
CA ASP A 663 37.97 -11.77 -8.84
C ASP A 663 38.47 -10.44 -9.40
N ASP A 664 37.99 -9.29 -8.85
CA ASP A 664 38.43 -7.96 -9.24
C ASP A 664 38.04 -6.90 -8.19
N TYR A 665 38.46 -5.67 -8.36
CA TYR A 665 37.94 -4.50 -7.66
C TYR A 665 36.79 -3.89 -8.46
N TYR A 666 35.56 -4.02 -7.94
CA TYR A 666 34.36 -3.57 -8.64
C TYR A 666 33.92 -2.20 -8.18
N TYR A 667 33.57 -1.34 -9.14
CA TYR A 667 32.91 -0.06 -8.90
C TYR A 667 31.57 0.01 -9.64
N PHE A 668 30.65 0.81 -9.14
CA PHE A 668 29.35 1.01 -9.77
C PHE A 668 29.43 2.10 -10.84
N SER A 669 29.14 1.76 -12.08
CA SER A 669 28.92 2.72 -13.18
C SER A 669 27.46 3.12 -13.22
N GLN A 670 27.20 4.40 -13.00
CA GLN A 670 25.84 4.94 -13.11
C GLN A 670 25.40 5.07 -14.58
N GLU A 671 26.34 5.21 -15.50
CA GLU A 671 26.08 5.29 -16.93
C GLU A 671 25.63 3.93 -17.48
N ASP A 672 26.32 2.85 -17.12
CA ASP A 672 26.05 1.50 -17.62
C ASP A 672 25.10 0.69 -16.75
N TYR A 673 24.72 1.21 -15.57
CA TYR A 673 23.95 0.46 -14.55
C TYR A 673 24.56 -0.93 -14.28
N ALA A 674 25.88 -0.97 -14.15
CA ALA A 674 26.66 -2.19 -13.99
C ALA A 674 27.73 -2.05 -12.89
N MET A 675 28.12 -3.19 -12.32
CA MET A 675 29.38 -3.29 -11.57
C MET A 675 30.49 -3.62 -12.56
N ILE A 676 31.53 -2.78 -12.61
CA ILE A 676 32.66 -2.91 -13.54
C ILE A 676 33.92 -3.19 -12.76
N GLY A 677 34.62 -4.24 -13.13
CA GLY A 677 35.96 -4.59 -12.57
C GLY A 677 37.04 -3.70 -13.12
N ASP A 678 37.85 -3.13 -12.21
CA ASP A 678 38.87 -2.13 -12.52
C ASP A 678 40.05 -2.73 -13.32
N ASP A 679 40.49 -3.97 -12.97
CA ASP A 679 41.62 -4.64 -13.61
C ASP A 679 41.22 -5.42 -14.87
N THR A 680 40.09 -6.13 -14.82
CA THR A 680 39.68 -7.06 -15.90
C THR A 680 38.66 -6.47 -16.89
N GLY A 681 38.03 -5.36 -16.53
CA GLY A 681 36.90 -4.82 -17.29
C GLY A 681 35.67 -5.72 -17.30
N LYS A 682 35.60 -6.76 -16.46
CA LYS A 682 34.46 -7.66 -16.33
C LYS A 682 33.26 -6.89 -15.81
N GLN A 683 32.11 -7.09 -16.42
CA GLN A 683 30.90 -6.39 -16.06
C GLN A 683 29.84 -7.34 -15.51
N TYR A 684 29.04 -6.85 -14.57
CA TYR A 684 27.81 -7.45 -14.12
C TYR A 684 26.70 -6.41 -14.29
N ALA A 685 25.98 -6.49 -15.38
CA ALA A 685 24.84 -5.62 -15.68
C ALA A 685 23.53 -6.26 -15.24
N ILE A 686 22.50 -5.44 -15.09
CA ILE A 686 21.15 -5.94 -14.77
C ILE A 686 20.65 -6.81 -15.93
N GLY A 687 20.10 -7.98 -15.60
CA GLY A 687 19.67 -9.02 -16.55
C GLY A 687 20.72 -10.10 -16.79
N ASP A 688 21.98 -9.89 -16.41
CA ASP A 688 23.03 -10.90 -16.61
C ASP A 688 22.75 -12.16 -15.80
N PRO A 689 22.89 -13.34 -16.41
CA PRO A 689 22.79 -14.60 -15.70
C PRO A 689 23.99 -14.79 -14.79
N ILE A 690 23.75 -15.24 -13.58
CA ILE A 690 24.79 -15.46 -12.59
C ILE A 690 24.48 -16.65 -11.71
N GLN A 691 25.51 -17.41 -11.34
CA GLN A 691 25.41 -18.49 -10.38
C GLN A 691 25.84 -17.99 -9.00
N ILE A 692 24.97 -18.18 -8.02
CA ILE A 692 25.19 -17.74 -6.64
C ILE A 692 25.08 -18.91 -5.65
N LYS A 693 25.70 -18.71 -4.50
CA LYS A 693 25.58 -19.58 -3.34
C LYS A 693 24.94 -18.79 -2.19
N VAL A 694 23.98 -19.39 -1.52
CA VAL A 694 23.36 -18.79 -0.33
C VAL A 694 24.40 -18.73 0.80
N LYS A 695 24.80 -17.53 1.22
CA LYS A 695 25.83 -17.29 2.21
C LYS A 695 25.25 -17.21 3.63
N ASN A 696 24.22 -16.41 3.80
CA ASN A 696 23.60 -16.14 5.09
C ASN A 696 22.18 -15.63 4.91
N THR A 697 21.38 -15.71 5.99
CA THR A 697 20.05 -15.12 6.07
C THR A 697 19.88 -14.41 7.42
N ASP A 698 19.23 -13.28 7.45
CA ASP A 698 18.95 -12.54 8.66
C ASP A 698 17.46 -12.14 8.71
N LYS A 699 16.74 -12.71 9.68
CA LYS A 699 15.31 -12.43 9.88
C LYS A 699 15.05 -11.02 10.39
N MET A 700 15.96 -10.44 11.18
CA MET A 700 15.77 -9.09 11.74
C MET A 700 15.84 -8.03 10.64
N THR A 701 16.84 -8.13 9.78
CA THR A 701 17.02 -7.22 8.64
C THR A 701 16.20 -7.63 7.42
N LYS A 702 15.54 -8.80 7.49
CA LYS A 702 14.79 -9.41 6.37
C LYS A 702 15.65 -9.51 5.11
N SER A 703 16.92 -9.92 5.25
CA SER A 703 17.90 -9.97 4.18
C SER A 703 18.44 -11.37 3.93
N ILE A 704 18.81 -11.61 2.67
CA ILE A 704 19.46 -12.82 2.20
C ILE A 704 20.77 -12.40 1.55
N ASP A 705 21.89 -12.93 2.05
CA ASP A 705 23.20 -12.67 1.50
C ASP A 705 23.60 -13.81 0.55
N PHE A 706 24.03 -13.45 -0.64
CA PHE A 706 24.58 -14.35 -1.63
C PHE A 706 26.08 -14.13 -1.83
N SER A 707 26.76 -15.14 -2.36
CA SER A 707 28.12 -15.05 -2.87
C SER A 707 28.17 -15.61 -4.29
N ILE A 708 29.03 -15.03 -5.13
CA ILE A 708 29.24 -15.52 -6.51
C ILE A 708 29.94 -16.88 -6.47
N VAL A 709 29.52 -17.81 -7.35
CA VAL A 709 30.21 -19.06 -7.58
C VAL A 709 31.20 -18.87 -8.74
N TYR A 710 32.50 -18.98 -8.44
CA TYR A 710 33.54 -18.87 -9.45
C TYR A 710 33.89 -20.23 -10.04
N LYS A 711 34.25 -20.28 -11.34
CA LYS A 711 34.65 -21.53 -12.01
C LYS A 711 35.88 -22.15 -11.31
N GLY A 712 35.68 -23.35 -10.73
CA GLY A 712 36.73 -24.08 -10.01
C GLY A 712 36.49 -24.26 -8.51
N GLU A 713 35.42 -23.65 -7.94
CA GLU A 713 34.93 -23.96 -6.59
C GLU A 713 34.00 -25.18 -6.66
N ASP A 714 34.18 -26.18 -5.74
CA ASP A 714 33.41 -27.40 -5.69
C ASP A 714 31.87 -27.12 -5.57
N THR A 715 31.16 -27.44 -6.64
CA THR A 715 29.70 -27.33 -6.69
C THR A 715 29.07 -28.57 -6.04
N PHE A 716 28.70 -28.49 -4.78
CA PHE A 716 27.80 -29.48 -4.18
C PHE A 716 26.36 -29.26 -4.66
N VAL A 717 26.06 -29.85 -5.83
CA VAL A 717 24.66 -30.02 -6.26
C VAL A 717 24.12 -31.26 -5.55
N LYS A 718 23.17 -31.11 -4.63
CA LYS A 718 22.38 -32.25 -4.12
C LYS A 718 21.56 -32.86 -5.25
N GLY A 719 22.15 -33.79 -5.99
CA GLY A 719 21.45 -34.65 -6.98
C GLY A 719 20.35 -35.45 -6.28
N LYS A 720 19.16 -35.41 -6.85
CA LYS A 720 18.04 -36.28 -6.51
C LYS A 720 18.53 -37.71 -6.34
N ARG A 721 18.56 -38.25 -5.11
CA ARG A 721 18.75 -39.70 -4.87
C ARG A 721 17.55 -40.44 -5.48
N LYS A 722 17.75 -41.03 -6.66
CA LYS A 722 16.88 -42.11 -7.17
C LYS A 722 16.97 -43.26 -6.16
N HIS A 723 15.91 -43.51 -5.45
CA HIS A 723 15.73 -44.77 -4.76
C HIS A 723 15.60 -45.87 -5.78
N SER A 724 16.70 -46.59 -6.07
CA SER A 724 16.64 -47.88 -6.70
C SER A 724 16.21 -48.91 -5.65
N HIS A 725 14.95 -49.31 -5.70
CA HIS A 725 14.58 -50.57 -5.07
C HIS A 725 15.31 -51.70 -5.83
N ARG A 726 16.23 -52.35 -5.16
CA ARG A 726 16.65 -53.71 -5.46
C ARG A 726 16.11 -54.63 -4.37
N LYS A 727 15.23 -55.55 -4.83
CA LYS A 727 14.79 -56.85 -4.33
C LYS A 727 14.83 -57.11 -2.83
#